data_d09d4c30b1bb4b9dc1bd77c62a7e0f44
#
_entry.id   d09d4c30b1bb4b9dc1bd77c62a7e0f44
#
_cell.length_a   1.000
_cell.length_b   1.000
_cell.length_c   1.000
_cell.angle_alpha   90.00
_cell.angle_beta   90.00
_cell.angle_gamma   90.00
#
_symmetry.space_group_name_H-M   'P 1'
#
loop_
_entity.id
_entity.type
_entity.pdbx_description
1 polymer ?
#
loop_
_entity_poly.entity_id
_entity_poly.type
_entity_poly.pdbx_seq_one_letter_code
_entity_poly.pdbx_strand_id
1 'polypeptide(L)'
;MKPTSLAVALTLVTTLSTATAFAQVAPNSNSGSQGLDSFRLNHPDSGVLSLGDQVARVYGNFSGGATPSESAQRFIQSSALALYGVQPADLAPIGPFESGEHVVQIMPDREVGGFKFTGVYYSQQVRGVPVYKSNLLVLTRNEEGFPAVLASSTLWDVQGFETQLDSVNLSSLPSAKLWTRNPLSQFRSKPQVGPAQYVIWAGIDRVKAQEPRLAVLFSAEGGGAYDPDNYQNIEFVVDAKTGAILHQESKIYHAVTGRVTGLATQGYAADTCAAEVAMGMPYVEIATGTTTTYADAEGNFSIPAGPAGSTYSTRLVGKYFTTNNNGTPSPSLSTTANDGVNWSPVFNSTNSLEAERAQVNAYLMANKTRDMMIFASPAYPTVSTQANSFLVSCNIASTCNAFYSGNTINFYLAGGGCNNTAFGDIVAHEFGHNAVAKGGSGQGAYGEGMGDCFGLLLSDDPRTGVGFQSCATGIRTAANTFQYSADSCSTAGSAIHACGQLLSGCVWDLRNRFASIYPGTYRTLLADYVVNSILLHGNITSIGADITVDFLTLDDDDSSILNGTPNYTTINDAFSVHGLPGPALQLAQITFPAGLPAALTPNGLTPVQVRIEPLVGTVNASTAKVFIRTVGGSSYVTYPLTPLGSNLYQANLPGGDCPSEVNYYFTVQMASGDIMASPSTAPAQFYATPVASEFGELVFDTFEAATSSWTVGATGDTATAGLWTLVDPVGTAAQPEDDFTASPGVKCWVTGQGAVGGAAGVADVDGGATTLVSPAFDCSGFADAYISYHRWYSNNTGAGPNADSMPIEISGDNGTTWVQLENVTENAGAWVKKTFRIQTYVPASTQVRIRFRAQDLNAGSIIEAAVDDVRVYGATCTPALVGDLDGNGVVNGLDLAVLLGAWGTGTYDLSGDGIIGGEDLALLLTHWTG
;
A
#
# COMPACT_ATOMS: atom_id res chain seq x y z
N MET A 1 -1.58 35.22 47.36
CA MET A 1 -1.78 34.29 48.47
C MET A 1 -1.69 32.87 47.92
N LYS A 2 -0.68 32.14 48.31
CA LYS A 2 -0.49 30.71 47.94
C LYS A 2 -1.41 29.85 48.84
N PRO A 3 -1.91 28.72 48.35
CA PRO A 3 -2.26 27.64 49.27
C PRO A 3 -1.24 26.49 49.15
N THR A 4 -0.95 25.98 50.29
CA THR A 4 -0.04 24.95 50.74
C THR A 4 -0.47 23.56 50.29
N SER A 5 0.51 22.74 49.84
CA SER A 5 0.42 21.33 49.63
C SER A 5 0.28 20.51 50.92
N LEU A 6 -0.58 19.52 50.92
CA LEU A 6 -0.68 18.51 51.99
C LEU A 6 -0.22 17.16 51.37
N ALA A 7 0.88 16.64 51.84
CA ALA A 7 1.41 15.31 51.52
C ALA A 7 0.82 14.32 52.54
N VAL A 8 0.23 13.24 52.04
CA VAL A 8 -0.19 12.07 52.83
C VAL A 8 0.81 10.96 52.60
N ALA A 9 1.52 10.61 53.66
CA ALA A 9 2.45 9.49 53.68
C ALA A 9 1.66 8.18 53.92
N LEU A 10 1.80 7.21 53.04
CA LEU A 10 1.25 5.86 53.16
C LEU A 10 2.37 4.93 53.66
N THR A 11 2.21 4.43 54.89
CA THR A 11 3.14 3.49 55.52
C THR A 11 2.84 2.08 55.04
N LEU A 12 3.83 1.44 54.42
CA LEU A 12 3.77 0.04 53.98
C LEU A 12 4.17 -0.86 55.17
N VAL A 13 3.24 -1.69 55.66
CA VAL A 13 3.52 -2.76 56.61
C VAL A 13 3.84 -4.05 55.81
N THR A 14 5.09 -4.46 55.88
CA THR A 14 5.54 -5.76 55.33
C THR A 14 5.31 -6.85 56.38
N THR A 15 4.39 -7.77 56.09
CA THR A 15 4.34 -9.06 56.81
C THR A 15 5.05 -10.13 55.94
N LEU A 16 6.17 -10.61 56.47
CA LEU A 16 6.86 -11.80 55.91
C LEU A 16 6.07 -13.05 56.30
N SER A 17 5.47 -13.72 55.32
CA SER A 17 5.04 -15.10 55.44
C SER A 17 5.99 -15.98 54.61
N THR A 18 6.67 -16.87 55.35
CA THR A 18 7.52 -17.93 54.75
C THR A 18 6.63 -18.98 54.12
N ALA A 19 6.53 -18.96 52.80
CA ALA A 19 5.95 -20.08 52.02
C ALA A 19 7.09 -20.95 51.49
N THR A 20 7.10 -22.18 51.90
CA THR A 20 7.95 -23.27 51.36
C THR A 20 7.70 -23.40 49.86
N ALA A 21 8.73 -23.15 49.08
CA ALA A 21 8.69 -23.33 47.64
C ALA A 21 8.65 -24.84 47.28
N PHE A 22 7.52 -25.32 46.79
CA PHE A 22 7.51 -26.50 45.94
C PHE A 22 8.04 -26.07 44.58
N ALA A 23 9.11 -26.68 44.15
CA ALA A 23 9.65 -26.50 42.82
C ALA A 23 8.61 -27.01 41.79
N GLN A 24 7.91 -26.06 41.17
CA GLN A 24 7.20 -26.32 39.94
C GLN A 24 8.25 -26.50 38.84
N VAL A 25 8.28 -27.67 38.27
CA VAL A 25 8.95 -27.90 36.97
C VAL A 25 8.16 -27.08 35.96
N ALA A 26 8.73 -25.96 35.53
CA ALA A 26 8.17 -25.16 34.44
C ALA A 26 8.10 -26.06 33.19
N PRO A 27 7.01 -26.07 32.43
CA PRO A 27 7.00 -26.69 31.13
C PRO A 27 8.04 -26.00 30.25
N ASN A 28 8.77 -26.79 29.46
CA ASN A 28 9.84 -26.36 28.57
C ASN A 28 9.26 -25.40 27.50
N SER A 29 9.25 -24.13 27.77
CA SER A 29 8.72 -23.07 26.84
C SER A 29 9.67 -22.75 25.69
N ASN A 30 10.79 -23.48 25.53
CA ASN A 30 11.81 -23.14 24.50
C ASN A 30 11.64 -23.90 23.16
N SER A 31 10.77 -24.90 23.04
CA SER A 31 10.60 -25.59 21.75
C SER A 31 9.75 -24.84 20.74
N GLY A 32 8.75 -24.08 21.18
CA GLY A 32 7.85 -23.34 20.30
C GLY A 32 8.51 -22.15 19.58
N SER A 33 9.40 -21.41 20.25
CA SER A 33 10.06 -20.26 19.65
C SER A 33 11.07 -20.64 18.56
N GLN A 34 11.89 -21.65 18.79
CA GLN A 34 12.87 -22.13 17.79
C GLN A 34 12.19 -22.75 16.56
N GLY A 35 11.08 -23.48 16.74
CA GLY A 35 10.31 -24.05 15.64
C GLY A 35 9.67 -22.97 14.76
N LEU A 36 9.11 -21.94 15.37
CA LEU A 36 8.49 -20.81 14.68
C LEU A 36 9.52 -19.97 13.89
N ASP A 37 10.68 -19.72 14.47
CA ASP A 37 11.77 -19.01 13.81
C ASP A 37 12.33 -19.83 12.64
N SER A 38 12.49 -21.14 12.80
CA SER A 38 12.89 -22.02 11.71
C SER A 38 11.86 -22.04 10.57
N PHE A 39 10.57 -22.00 10.89
CA PHE A 39 9.51 -21.93 9.88
C PHE A 39 9.58 -20.63 9.11
N ARG A 40 9.71 -19.49 9.79
CA ARG A 40 9.82 -18.16 9.15
C ARG A 40 11.03 -18.03 8.23
N LEU A 41 12.18 -18.60 8.64
CA LEU A 41 13.39 -18.62 7.80
C LEU A 41 13.19 -19.42 6.49
N ASN A 42 12.43 -20.52 6.56
CA ASN A 42 12.18 -21.38 5.40
C ASN A 42 11.01 -20.86 4.53
N HIS A 43 10.17 -19.99 5.06
CA HIS A 43 8.99 -19.44 4.39
C HIS A 43 8.89 -17.92 4.64
N PRO A 44 9.81 -17.12 4.08
CA PRO A 44 9.89 -15.67 4.36
C PRO A 44 8.63 -14.90 3.96
N ASP A 45 7.91 -15.38 2.94
CA ASP A 45 6.67 -14.77 2.43
C ASP A 45 5.41 -15.25 3.18
N SER A 46 5.56 -15.93 4.30
CA SER A 46 4.46 -16.49 5.09
C SER A 46 4.34 -15.83 6.45
N GLY A 47 3.10 -15.40 6.80
CA GLY A 47 2.80 -14.85 8.11
C GLY A 47 2.30 -15.92 9.10
N VAL A 48 2.48 -15.64 10.39
CA VAL A 48 2.02 -16.49 11.48
C VAL A 48 1.28 -15.64 12.53
N LEU A 49 0.05 -16.01 12.83
CA LEU A 49 -0.76 -15.44 13.90
C LEU A 49 -0.79 -16.40 15.10
N SER A 50 -0.32 -15.95 16.26
CA SER A 50 -0.43 -16.69 17.52
C SER A 50 -1.51 -16.11 18.43
N LEU A 51 -2.16 -16.97 19.20
CA LEU A 51 -3.06 -16.61 20.29
C LEU A 51 -2.44 -17.17 21.59
N GLY A 52 -1.95 -16.27 22.44
CA GLY A 52 -1.06 -16.69 23.53
C GLY A 52 0.18 -17.38 22.97
N ASP A 53 0.54 -18.53 23.54
CA ASP A 53 1.70 -19.32 23.12
C ASP A 53 1.40 -20.30 21.96
N GLN A 54 0.18 -20.29 21.42
CA GLN A 54 -0.25 -21.22 20.37
C GLN A 54 -0.35 -20.58 19.00
N VAL A 55 0.20 -21.20 17.97
CA VAL A 55 0.02 -20.82 16.59
C VAL A 55 -1.41 -21.13 16.14
N ALA A 56 -2.19 -20.09 15.87
CA ALA A 56 -3.59 -20.19 15.46
C ALA A 56 -3.77 -20.22 13.95
N ARG A 57 -2.93 -19.45 13.22
CA ARG A 57 -2.97 -19.35 11.76
C ARG A 57 -1.55 -19.29 11.20
N VAL A 58 -1.36 -19.95 10.05
CA VAL A 58 -0.25 -19.70 9.12
C VAL A 58 -0.88 -19.28 7.80
N TYR A 59 -0.40 -18.24 7.17
CA TYR A 59 -0.94 -17.73 5.92
C TYR A 59 0.18 -17.30 4.98
N GLY A 60 -0.11 -17.19 3.67
CA GLY A 60 0.86 -17.02 2.60
C GLY A 60 1.09 -18.34 1.85
N ASN A 61 2.05 -18.42 0.97
CA ASN A 61 2.35 -19.64 0.22
C ASN A 61 3.47 -20.42 0.93
N PHE A 62 3.14 -21.53 1.57
CA PHE A 62 4.08 -22.26 2.43
C PHE A 62 4.21 -23.77 2.13
N SER A 63 3.45 -24.30 1.18
CA SER A 63 3.55 -25.69 0.74
C SER A 63 2.86 -25.88 -0.61
N GLY A 64 3.23 -26.91 -1.39
CA GLY A 64 2.59 -27.26 -2.64
C GLY A 64 2.75 -28.75 -2.95
N GLY A 65 1.92 -29.28 -3.86
CA GLY A 65 1.91 -30.68 -4.25
C GLY A 65 1.12 -30.94 -5.53
N ALA A 66 1.04 -32.20 -5.97
CA ALA A 66 0.26 -32.58 -7.14
C ALA A 66 -1.25 -32.68 -6.84
N THR A 67 -1.64 -32.64 -5.56
CA THR A 67 -3.04 -32.63 -5.11
C THR A 67 -3.18 -31.77 -3.87
N PRO A 68 -4.38 -31.29 -3.50
CA PRO A 68 -4.64 -30.59 -2.25
C PRO A 68 -4.17 -31.35 -1.02
N SER A 69 -4.47 -32.64 -0.97
CA SER A 69 -4.07 -33.53 0.13
C SER A 69 -2.55 -33.69 0.22
N GLU A 70 -1.85 -33.76 -0.89
CA GLU A 70 -0.39 -33.84 -0.90
C GLU A 70 0.25 -32.54 -0.38
N SER A 71 -0.28 -31.38 -0.79
CA SER A 71 0.19 -30.08 -0.28
C SER A 71 0.00 -29.98 1.22
N ALA A 72 -1.16 -30.37 1.74
CA ALA A 72 -1.44 -30.42 3.17
C ALA A 72 -0.51 -31.39 3.90
N GLN A 73 -0.29 -32.58 3.35
CA GLN A 73 0.57 -33.60 3.96
C GLN A 73 2.03 -33.15 4.01
N ARG A 74 2.55 -32.50 2.96
CA ARG A 74 3.91 -31.93 2.97
C ARG A 74 4.08 -30.88 4.06
N PHE A 75 3.11 -29.98 4.21
CA PHE A 75 3.10 -28.99 5.30
C PHE A 75 3.10 -29.69 6.67
N ILE A 76 2.25 -30.68 6.89
CA ILE A 76 2.18 -31.44 8.14
C ILE A 76 3.52 -32.11 8.44
N GLN A 77 4.12 -32.82 7.50
CA GLN A 77 5.38 -33.53 7.66
C GLN A 77 6.56 -32.59 7.98
N SER A 78 6.57 -31.40 7.37
CA SER A 78 7.67 -30.45 7.56
C SER A 78 7.51 -29.54 8.78
N SER A 79 6.28 -29.28 9.22
CA SER A 79 6.02 -28.12 10.09
C SER A 79 5.15 -28.38 11.30
N ALA A 80 4.35 -29.48 11.35
CA ALA A 80 3.38 -29.68 12.42
C ALA A 80 4.05 -29.79 13.80
N LEU A 81 5.14 -30.55 13.92
CA LEU A 81 5.89 -30.68 15.18
C LEU A 81 6.50 -29.34 15.62
N ALA A 82 7.10 -28.61 14.69
CA ALA A 82 7.77 -27.34 14.97
C ALA A 82 6.81 -26.20 15.36
N LEU A 83 5.65 -26.14 14.72
CA LEU A 83 4.67 -25.07 14.92
C LEU A 83 3.66 -25.37 16.04
N TYR A 84 3.27 -26.63 16.19
CA TYR A 84 2.14 -27.01 17.04
C TYR A 84 2.50 -27.99 18.15
N GLY A 85 3.72 -28.53 18.18
CA GLY A 85 4.12 -29.59 19.11
C GLY A 85 3.44 -30.94 18.84
N VAL A 86 2.88 -31.14 17.62
CA VAL A 86 2.08 -32.34 17.28
C VAL A 86 2.81 -33.18 16.25
N GLN A 87 2.94 -34.48 16.53
CA GLN A 87 3.54 -35.40 15.56
C GLN A 87 2.64 -35.57 14.34
N PRO A 88 3.18 -35.62 13.12
CA PRO A 88 2.39 -35.88 11.91
C PRO A 88 1.52 -37.14 11.99
N ALA A 89 1.98 -38.15 12.70
CA ALA A 89 1.25 -39.41 12.90
C ALA A 89 0.00 -39.27 13.79
N ASP A 90 -0.07 -38.20 14.60
CA ASP A 90 -1.19 -37.91 15.49
C ASP A 90 -2.28 -37.10 14.80
N LEU A 91 -2.13 -36.78 13.52
CA LEU A 91 -3.10 -36.04 12.69
C LEU A 91 -3.82 -37.03 11.75
N ALA A 92 -5.01 -37.46 12.17
CA ALA A 92 -5.86 -38.34 11.37
C ALA A 92 -6.59 -37.55 10.29
N PRO A 93 -6.74 -38.06 9.05
CA PRO A 93 -7.45 -37.42 7.96
C PRO A 93 -8.98 -37.52 8.17
N ILE A 94 -9.46 -36.85 9.20
CA ILE A 94 -10.87 -36.80 9.60
C ILE A 94 -11.22 -35.34 9.82
N GLY A 95 -12.27 -34.85 9.13
CA GLY A 95 -12.79 -33.49 9.30
C GLY A 95 -13.66 -33.35 10.55
N PRO A 96 -13.92 -32.10 10.99
CA PRO A 96 -14.74 -31.80 12.16
C PRO A 96 -16.26 -31.91 11.88
N PHE A 97 -16.63 -32.42 10.72
CA PHE A 97 -18.01 -32.56 10.28
C PHE A 97 -18.61 -33.89 10.80
N GLU A 98 -19.92 -33.92 10.89
CA GLU A 98 -20.65 -35.12 11.31
C GLU A 98 -20.39 -36.31 10.38
N SER A 99 -20.18 -36.02 9.08
CA SER A 99 -19.77 -36.99 8.06
C SER A 99 -18.30 -37.45 8.21
N GLY A 100 -17.48 -36.74 8.99
CA GLY A 100 -16.03 -36.93 9.04
C GLY A 100 -15.29 -36.58 7.75
N GLU A 101 -15.91 -35.85 6.85
CA GLU A 101 -15.37 -35.52 5.54
C GLU A 101 -14.03 -34.78 5.68
N HIS A 102 -12.99 -35.30 4.99
CA HIS A 102 -11.62 -34.82 5.12
C HIS A 102 -11.26 -33.74 4.09
N VAL A 103 -11.86 -33.76 2.90
CA VAL A 103 -11.56 -32.82 1.81
C VAL A 103 -12.85 -32.14 1.37
N VAL A 104 -12.89 -30.82 1.49
CA VAL A 104 -14.09 -30.03 1.19
C VAL A 104 -13.75 -28.90 0.21
N GLN A 105 -14.56 -28.79 -0.82
CA GLN A 105 -14.45 -27.67 -1.79
C GLN A 105 -15.02 -26.39 -1.17
N ILE A 106 -14.28 -25.30 -1.30
CA ILE A 106 -14.61 -24.02 -0.65
C ILE A 106 -14.64 -22.90 -1.69
N MET A 107 -15.69 -22.06 -1.64
CA MET A 107 -15.87 -20.86 -2.44
C MET A 107 -15.97 -21.17 -3.94
N PRO A 108 -17.20 -21.24 -4.51
CA PRO A 108 -17.39 -21.41 -5.94
C PRO A 108 -16.67 -20.31 -6.74
N ASP A 109 -15.92 -20.72 -7.77
CA ASP A 109 -15.31 -19.80 -8.72
C ASP A 109 -16.29 -19.56 -9.88
N ARG A 110 -16.80 -18.34 -9.95
CA ARG A 110 -17.81 -17.98 -10.96
C ARG A 110 -17.20 -17.61 -12.32
N GLU A 111 -15.89 -17.34 -12.36
CA GLU A 111 -15.20 -16.90 -13.57
C GLU A 111 -14.70 -18.08 -14.41
N VAL A 112 -14.02 -19.03 -13.74
CA VAL A 112 -13.45 -20.22 -14.42
C VAL A 112 -14.26 -21.50 -14.21
N GLY A 113 -15.27 -21.47 -13.33
CA GLY A 113 -16.03 -22.63 -12.89
C GLY A 113 -15.27 -23.49 -11.88
N GLY A 114 -16.00 -24.30 -11.10
CA GLY A 114 -15.40 -25.06 -10.01
C GLY A 114 -15.33 -24.29 -8.70
N PHE A 115 -14.23 -24.43 -7.95
CA PHE A 115 -14.03 -23.83 -6.64
C PHE A 115 -12.65 -23.20 -6.54
N LYS A 116 -12.54 -22.05 -5.86
CA LYS A 116 -11.27 -21.34 -5.65
C LYS A 116 -10.32 -22.08 -4.74
N PHE A 117 -10.87 -22.78 -3.74
CA PHE A 117 -10.06 -23.44 -2.72
C PHE A 117 -10.56 -24.85 -2.42
N THR A 118 -9.64 -25.66 -1.90
CA THR A 118 -9.93 -26.94 -1.25
C THR A 118 -9.42 -26.92 0.18
N GLY A 119 -10.29 -27.19 1.14
CA GLY A 119 -9.93 -27.40 2.55
C GLY A 119 -9.61 -28.84 2.82
N VAL A 120 -8.44 -29.11 3.41
CA VAL A 120 -8.01 -30.44 3.85
C VAL A 120 -7.95 -30.45 5.37
N TYR A 121 -8.79 -31.26 6.01
CA TYR A 121 -9.02 -31.25 7.44
C TYR A 121 -8.38 -32.47 8.12
N TYR A 122 -7.87 -32.23 9.32
CA TYR A 122 -7.30 -33.29 10.17
C TYR A 122 -7.78 -33.10 11.60
N SER A 123 -8.04 -34.24 12.27
CA SER A 123 -8.33 -34.27 13.71
C SER A 123 -7.14 -34.83 14.47
N GLN A 124 -6.79 -34.20 15.58
CA GLN A 124 -5.71 -34.70 16.44
C GLN A 124 -6.14 -35.90 17.24
N GLN A 125 -5.30 -36.94 17.26
CA GLN A 125 -5.48 -38.15 18.00
C GLN A 125 -4.16 -38.64 18.62
N VAL A 126 -4.20 -39.27 19.77
CA VAL A 126 -3.04 -39.98 20.35
C VAL A 126 -3.43 -41.41 20.48
N ARG A 127 -2.75 -42.32 19.77
CA ARG A 127 -3.09 -43.78 19.76
C ARG A 127 -4.57 -44.05 19.44
N GLY A 128 -5.17 -43.25 18.57
CA GLY A 128 -6.57 -43.38 18.18
C GLY A 128 -7.59 -42.78 19.16
N VAL A 129 -7.15 -42.19 20.27
CA VAL A 129 -8.02 -41.39 21.17
C VAL A 129 -8.04 -39.95 20.70
N PRO A 130 -9.21 -39.41 20.31
CA PRO A 130 -9.30 -38.03 19.82
C PRO A 130 -8.97 -36.99 20.90
N VAL A 131 -8.28 -35.91 20.53
CA VAL A 131 -8.15 -34.73 21.38
C VAL A 131 -9.38 -33.85 21.15
N TYR A 132 -10.11 -33.53 22.23
CA TYR A 132 -11.38 -32.86 22.16
C TYR A 132 -11.30 -31.46 21.47
N LYS A 133 -12.11 -31.29 20.43
CA LYS A 133 -12.15 -30.05 19.58
C LYS A 133 -10.79 -29.60 19.02
N SER A 134 -9.90 -30.57 18.76
CA SER A 134 -8.56 -30.31 18.24
C SER A 134 -8.45 -30.68 16.77
N ASN A 135 -8.34 -29.68 15.90
CA ASN A 135 -8.36 -29.85 14.44
C ASN A 135 -7.32 -28.98 13.77
N LEU A 136 -6.91 -29.41 12.57
CA LEU A 136 -6.11 -28.62 11.65
C LEU A 136 -6.82 -28.57 10.28
N LEU A 137 -7.05 -27.38 9.75
CA LEU A 137 -7.41 -27.13 8.37
C LEU A 137 -6.19 -26.64 7.61
N VAL A 138 -5.88 -27.23 6.48
CA VAL A 138 -4.96 -26.68 5.47
C VAL A 138 -5.78 -26.32 4.24
N LEU A 139 -5.80 -25.04 3.90
CA LEU A 139 -6.51 -24.50 2.75
C LEU A 139 -5.54 -24.38 1.57
N THR A 140 -5.86 -24.98 0.44
CA THR A 140 -5.11 -24.91 -0.80
C THR A 140 -5.88 -24.14 -1.86
N ARG A 141 -5.18 -23.40 -2.73
CA ARG A 141 -5.79 -22.85 -3.93
C ARG A 141 -5.92 -23.95 -5.00
N ASN A 142 -7.01 -23.92 -5.78
CA ASN A 142 -7.24 -24.86 -6.88
C ASN A 142 -6.57 -24.35 -8.16
N GLU A 143 -5.25 -24.20 -8.12
CA GLU A 143 -4.39 -23.79 -9.23
C GLU A 143 -3.19 -24.74 -9.37
N GLU A 144 -2.34 -24.57 -10.36
CA GLU A 144 -1.20 -25.45 -10.58
C GLU A 144 -0.30 -25.56 -9.34
N GLY A 145 -0.02 -26.78 -8.94
CA GLY A 145 0.79 -27.05 -7.73
C GLY A 145 0.01 -26.99 -6.41
N PHE A 146 -1.28 -26.71 -6.43
CA PHE A 146 -2.15 -26.63 -5.23
C PHE A 146 -1.49 -25.96 -4.03
N PRO A 147 -1.05 -24.69 -4.15
CA PRO A 147 -0.34 -24.04 -3.05
C PRO A 147 -1.21 -23.94 -1.79
N ALA A 148 -0.64 -24.35 -0.65
CA ALA A 148 -1.27 -24.19 0.65
C ALA A 148 -1.10 -22.73 1.11
N VAL A 149 -2.23 -22.04 1.31
CA VAL A 149 -2.27 -20.58 1.58
C VAL A 149 -2.76 -20.22 2.97
N LEU A 150 -3.38 -21.15 3.67
CA LEU A 150 -3.81 -20.96 5.06
C LEU A 150 -3.74 -22.31 5.80
N ALA A 151 -3.13 -22.31 6.98
CA ALA A 151 -3.32 -23.39 7.96
C ALA A 151 -4.01 -22.81 9.20
N SER A 152 -5.19 -23.33 9.53
CA SER A 152 -5.99 -22.95 10.69
C SER A 152 -5.95 -24.06 11.72
N SER A 153 -5.42 -23.78 12.90
CA SER A 153 -5.14 -24.78 13.92
C SER A 153 -5.93 -24.54 15.20
N THR A 154 -6.48 -25.62 15.78
CA THR A 154 -6.93 -25.71 17.19
C THR A 154 -6.17 -26.83 17.91
N LEU A 155 -5.01 -27.21 17.42
CA LEU A 155 -4.21 -28.30 17.96
C LEU A 155 -3.67 -27.96 19.36
N TRP A 156 -3.50 -29.01 20.18
CA TRP A 156 -2.93 -28.93 21.52
C TRP A 156 -1.60 -29.68 21.57
N ASP A 157 -0.62 -29.09 22.23
CA ASP A 157 0.59 -29.86 22.59
C ASP A 157 0.23 -30.81 23.72
N VAL A 158 0.13 -32.08 23.37
CA VAL A 158 -0.15 -33.19 24.29
C VAL A 158 0.99 -34.22 24.30
N GLN A 159 2.23 -33.79 24.00
CA GLN A 159 3.40 -34.66 23.99
C GLN A 159 3.59 -35.37 25.35
N GLY A 160 3.93 -36.62 25.29
CA GLY A 160 4.13 -37.46 26.49
C GLY A 160 2.84 -38.06 27.06
N PHE A 161 1.66 -37.67 26.54
CA PHE A 161 0.40 -38.24 27.01
C PHE A 161 0.23 -39.73 26.65
N GLU A 162 0.97 -40.25 25.67
CA GLU A 162 1.00 -41.63 25.24
C GLU A 162 1.29 -42.59 26.44
N THR A 163 2.19 -42.16 27.33
CA THR A 163 2.58 -42.97 28.51
C THR A 163 1.44 -43.13 29.52
N GLN A 164 0.53 -42.14 29.59
CA GLN A 164 -0.66 -42.23 30.44
C GLN A 164 -1.68 -43.22 29.87
N LEU A 165 -1.71 -43.41 28.54
CA LEU A 165 -2.59 -44.34 27.87
C LEU A 165 -2.10 -45.78 27.98
N ASP A 166 -0.82 -46.03 28.29
CA ASP A 166 -0.25 -47.40 28.46
C ASP A 166 -0.93 -48.20 29.56
N SER A 167 -1.42 -47.53 30.60
CA SER A 167 -2.08 -48.16 31.75
C SER A 167 -3.59 -48.28 31.60
N VAL A 168 -4.17 -47.80 30.44
CA VAL A 168 -5.62 -47.73 30.25
C VAL A 168 -6.08 -48.78 29.24
N ASN A 169 -7.09 -49.56 29.60
CA ASN A 169 -7.77 -50.41 28.64
C ASN A 169 -8.71 -49.57 27.75
N LEU A 170 -8.23 -49.15 26.60
CA LEU A 170 -8.98 -48.29 25.67
C LEU A 170 -10.18 -48.98 24.99
N SER A 171 -10.28 -50.32 25.07
CA SER A 171 -11.40 -51.07 24.53
C SER A 171 -12.66 -51.07 25.44
N SER A 172 -12.55 -50.55 26.65
CA SER A 172 -13.67 -50.44 27.59
C SER A 172 -13.63 -49.14 28.38
N LEU A 173 -14.73 -48.41 28.42
CA LEU A 173 -14.87 -47.21 29.25
C LEU A 173 -14.88 -47.55 30.74
N PRO A 174 -14.56 -46.61 31.64
CA PRO A 174 -14.70 -46.76 33.07
C PRO A 174 -16.16 -47.08 33.45
N SER A 175 -16.41 -47.49 34.66
CA SER A 175 -17.79 -47.74 35.12
C SER A 175 -18.70 -46.52 34.86
N ALA A 176 -19.82 -46.72 34.18
CA ALA A 176 -20.77 -45.68 33.88
C ALA A 176 -21.19 -44.85 35.10
N LYS A 177 -21.27 -45.49 36.27
CA LYS A 177 -21.56 -44.80 37.55
C LYS A 177 -20.53 -43.71 37.90
N LEU A 178 -19.27 -43.87 37.43
CA LEU A 178 -18.23 -42.91 37.74
C LEU A 178 -18.44 -41.59 36.92
N TRP A 179 -18.55 -41.73 35.61
CA TRP A 179 -18.60 -40.53 34.73
C TRP A 179 -19.99 -39.95 34.53
N THR A 180 -21.08 -40.67 34.83
CA THR A 180 -22.47 -40.15 34.74
C THR A 180 -22.97 -39.53 36.04
N ARG A 181 -22.39 -39.80 37.20
CA ARG A 181 -22.91 -39.39 38.53
C ARG A 181 -23.10 -37.88 38.62
N ASN A 182 -22.09 -37.11 38.37
CA ASN A 182 -22.11 -35.67 38.50
C ASN A 182 -22.94 -35.01 37.38
N PRO A 183 -22.69 -35.35 36.07
CA PRO A 183 -23.50 -34.81 34.99
C PRO A 183 -25.01 -35.06 35.13
N LEU A 184 -25.40 -36.28 35.38
CA LEU A 184 -26.85 -36.63 35.43
C LEU A 184 -27.59 -36.05 36.66
N SER A 185 -26.85 -35.61 37.67
CA SER A 185 -27.44 -34.94 38.83
C SER A 185 -28.07 -33.57 38.52
N GLN A 186 -27.78 -33.01 37.36
CA GLN A 186 -28.29 -31.73 36.88
C GLN A 186 -29.72 -31.87 36.29
N PHE A 187 -30.11 -33.07 35.92
CA PHE A 187 -31.40 -33.32 35.31
C PHE A 187 -32.49 -33.58 36.38
N ARG A 188 -33.64 -32.96 36.19
CA ARG A 188 -34.80 -33.15 37.10
C ARG A 188 -35.44 -34.55 36.97
N SER A 189 -35.36 -35.14 35.78
CA SER A 189 -35.84 -36.50 35.46
C SER A 189 -34.66 -37.35 34.94
N LYS A 190 -34.80 -38.67 34.92
CA LYS A 190 -33.75 -39.56 34.42
C LYS A 190 -33.51 -39.31 32.92
N PRO A 191 -32.36 -38.79 32.56
CA PRO A 191 -32.06 -38.50 31.15
C PRO A 191 -31.71 -39.75 30.36
N GLN A 192 -31.88 -39.67 29.05
CA GLN A 192 -31.31 -40.61 28.09
C GLN A 192 -29.84 -40.23 27.87
N VAL A 193 -28.95 -41.21 27.99
CA VAL A 193 -27.49 -41.02 27.77
C VAL A 193 -27.13 -41.54 26.41
N GLY A 194 -26.51 -40.70 25.60
CA GLY A 194 -26.02 -40.98 24.25
C GLY A 194 -24.77 -41.88 24.28
N PRO A 195 -24.22 -42.20 23.10
CA PRO A 195 -22.95 -42.89 22.96
C PRO A 195 -21.83 -42.16 23.72
N ALA A 196 -20.95 -42.94 24.35
CA ALA A 196 -19.82 -42.39 25.10
C ALA A 196 -18.50 -42.90 24.53
N GLN A 197 -17.49 -42.04 24.53
CA GLN A 197 -16.16 -42.38 24.05
C GLN A 197 -15.07 -41.72 24.88
N TYR A 198 -13.87 -42.30 24.84
CA TYR A 198 -12.70 -41.61 25.38
C TYR A 198 -12.32 -40.44 24.50
N VAL A 199 -11.90 -39.35 25.15
CA VAL A 199 -11.23 -38.19 24.54
C VAL A 199 -10.09 -37.76 25.45
N ILE A 200 -9.14 -37.04 24.87
CA ILE A 200 -8.13 -36.31 25.63
C ILE A 200 -8.62 -34.87 25.77
N TRP A 201 -8.81 -34.42 26.98
CA TRP A 201 -9.15 -33.08 27.32
C TRP A 201 -7.89 -32.23 27.52
N ALA A 202 -7.70 -31.13 26.79
CA ALA A 202 -6.60 -30.20 26.97
C ALA A 202 -7.07 -28.72 27.13
N GLY A 203 -8.39 -28.52 27.27
CA GLY A 203 -9.01 -27.22 27.38
C GLY A 203 -9.76 -26.80 26.11
N ILE A 204 -10.39 -25.63 26.14
CA ILE A 204 -11.03 -24.98 25.00
C ILE A 204 -10.54 -23.53 24.82
N ASP A 205 -9.94 -22.95 25.85
CA ASP A 205 -9.41 -21.60 25.86
C ASP A 205 -7.94 -21.63 25.38
N ARG A 206 -7.69 -21.10 24.20
CA ARG A 206 -6.35 -21.07 23.57
C ARG A 206 -5.34 -20.21 24.31
N VAL A 207 -5.80 -19.25 25.10
CA VAL A 207 -4.94 -18.36 25.88
C VAL A 207 -4.45 -19.05 27.17
N LYS A 208 -5.21 -20.04 27.65
CA LYS A 208 -4.94 -20.74 28.93
C LYS A 208 -5.00 -22.25 28.75
N ALA A 209 -3.86 -22.83 28.36
CA ALA A 209 -3.71 -24.28 28.26
C ALA A 209 -3.99 -24.95 29.61
N GLN A 210 -4.67 -26.09 29.58
CA GLN A 210 -4.88 -26.97 30.74
C GLN A 210 -4.01 -28.23 30.62
N GLU A 211 -3.64 -28.83 31.74
CA GLU A 211 -2.95 -30.11 31.71
C GLU A 211 -3.81 -31.19 31.02
N PRO A 212 -3.28 -31.87 30.00
CA PRO A 212 -4.03 -32.92 29.30
C PRO A 212 -4.52 -34.02 30.25
N ARG A 213 -5.77 -34.46 30.07
CA ARG A 213 -6.40 -35.54 30.89
C ARG A 213 -7.19 -36.47 30.02
N LEU A 214 -7.20 -37.73 30.37
CA LEU A 214 -8.12 -38.69 29.75
C LEU A 214 -9.54 -38.38 30.28
N ALA A 215 -10.48 -38.24 29.37
CA ALA A 215 -11.87 -37.90 29.68
C ALA A 215 -12.85 -38.83 28.95
N VAL A 216 -14.09 -38.82 29.38
CA VAL A 216 -15.22 -39.44 28.68
C VAL A 216 -16.11 -38.35 28.12
N LEU A 217 -16.33 -38.36 26.81
CA LEU A 217 -17.26 -37.51 26.10
C LEU A 217 -18.57 -38.27 25.88
N PHE A 218 -19.70 -37.64 26.22
CA PHE A 218 -21.03 -38.15 25.95
C PHE A 218 -22.06 -37.04 25.99
N SER A 219 -23.25 -37.28 25.40
CA SER A 219 -24.42 -36.40 25.54
C SER A 219 -25.45 -37.01 26.49
N ALA A 220 -26.23 -36.14 27.12
CA ALA A 220 -27.39 -36.59 27.91
C ALA A 220 -28.59 -35.68 27.60
N GLU A 221 -29.73 -36.31 27.35
CA GLU A 221 -30.97 -35.64 26.97
C GLU A 221 -32.06 -35.97 28.03
N GLY A 222 -32.65 -34.95 28.63
CA GLY A 222 -33.67 -35.11 29.65
C GLY A 222 -34.82 -34.12 29.46
N GLY A 223 -35.97 -34.45 30.02
CA GLY A 223 -37.24 -33.73 29.73
C GLY A 223 -37.91 -34.31 28.47
N GLY A 224 -39.00 -33.73 28.04
CA GLY A 224 -39.70 -34.14 26.84
C GLY A 224 -39.89 -33.01 25.87
N ALA A 225 -40.04 -33.33 24.57
CA ALA A 225 -40.32 -32.35 23.51
C ALA A 225 -41.62 -31.54 23.74
N TYR A 226 -42.47 -31.96 24.69
CA TYR A 226 -43.72 -31.30 25.09
C TYR A 226 -43.59 -30.54 26.40
N ASP A 227 -42.40 -30.49 27.02
CA ASP A 227 -42.10 -29.74 28.24
C ASP A 227 -40.82 -28.91 28.00
N PRO A 228 -40.93 -27.81 27.24
CA PRO A 228 -39.80 -26.99 26.83
C PRO A 228 -39.02 -26.40 28.02
N ASP A 229 -39.68 -26.14 29.13
CA ASP A 229 -39.05 -25.56 30.35
C ASP A 229 -38.13 -26.56 31.06
N ASN A 230 -38.23 -27.85 30.78
CA ASN A 230 -37.42 -28.89 31.40
C ASN A 230 -36.62 -29.74 30.39
N TYR A 231 -36.72 -29.43 29.08
CA TYR A 231 -35.94 -30.12 28.05
C TYR A 231 -34.46 -29.66 28.09
N GLN A 232 -33.57 -30.59 28.24
CA GLN A 232 -32.15 -30.38 28.28
C GLN A 232 -31.46 -31.40 27.39
N ASN A 233 -30.52 -30.94 26.56
CA ASN A 233 -29.58 -31.78 25.81
C ASN A 233 -28.21 -31.19 26.02
N ILE A 234 -27.37 -31.88 26.77
CA ILE A 234 -26.06 -31.37 27.21
C ILE A 234 -24.98 -32.39 26.81
N GLU A 235 -23.96 -31.90 26.15
CA GLU A 235 -22.71 -32.63 25.93
C GLU A 235 -21.77 -32.39 27.12
N PHE A 236 -21.20 -33.49 27.62
CA PHE A 236 -20.31 -33.48 28.77
C PHE A 236 -18.95 -34.05 28.41
N VAL A 237 -17.89 -33.39 28.88
CA VAL A 237 -16.53 -33.92 28.96
C VAL A 237 -16.21 -34.13 30.42
N VAL A 238 -15.99 -35.38 30.83
CA VAL A 238 -15.84 -35.78 32.25
C VAL A 238 -14.51 -36.45 32.43
N ASP A 239 -13.74 -36.08 33.45
CA ASP A 239 -12.49 -36.69 33.80
C ASP A 239 -12.69 -38.22 34.04
N ALA A 240 -12.01 -39.05 33.27
CA ALA A 240 -12.19 -40.50 33.27
C ALA A 240 -11.78 -41.16 34.57
N LYS A 241 -10.96 -40.53 35.42
CA LYS A 241 -10.46 -41.04 36.68
C LYS A 241 -11.31 -40.59 37.87
N THR A 242 -11.74 -39.33 37.86
CA THR A 242 -12.40 -38.71 39.03
C THR A 242 -13.91 -38.54 38.87
N GLY A 243 -14.44 -38.57 37.65
CA GLY A 243 -15.83 -38.28 37.35
C GLY A 243 -16.18 -36.80 37.47
N ALA A 244 -15.21 -35.90 37.56
CA ALA A 244 -15.42 -34.46 37.59
C ALA A 244 -15.77 -33.94 36.19
N ILE A 245 -16.72 -33.01 36.09
CA ILE A 245 -17.07 -32.33 34.84
C ILE A 245 -15.93 -31.39 34.51
N LEU A 246 -15.29 -31.58 33.37
CA LEU A 246 -14.23 -30.73 32.84
C LEU A 246 -14.82 -29.68 31.94
N HIS A 247 -15.84 -30.05 31.17
CA HIS A 247 -16.59 -29.14 30.28
C HIS A 247 -18.02 -29.66 30.09
N GLN A 248 -18.93 -28.72 29.85
CA GLN A 248 -20.30 -29.05 29.42
C GLN A 248 -20.79 -27.99 28.46
N GLU A 249 -21.56 -28.40 27.47
CA GLU A 249 -22.12 -27.52 26.43
C GLU A 249 -23.57 -27.91 26.18
N SER A 250 -24.48 -26.94 26.29
CA SER A 250 -25.87 -27.16 25.90
C SER A 250 -25.99 -27.25 24.39
N LYS A 251 -26.65 -28.29 23.91
CA LYS A 251 -27.00 -28.45 22.48
C LYS A 251 -28.36 -27.83 22.15
N ILE A 252 -29.01 -27.19 23.11
CA ILE A 252 -30.28 -26.50 22.92
C ILE A 252 -30.02 -25.00 23.00
N TYR A 253 -30.45 -24.33 22.00
CA TYR A 253 -30.39 -22.89 21.90
C TYR A 253 -31.78 -22.32 22.23
N HIS A 254 -32.00 -22.00 23.49
CA HIS A 254 -33.19 -21.22 23.93
C HIS A 254 -32.97 -19.77 23.54
N ALA A 255 -33.91 -19.20 22.77
CA ALA A 255 -33.75 -17.85 22.27
C ALA A 255 -35.09 -17.15 22.09
N VAL A 256 -35.09 -15.84 22.36
CA VAL A 256 -36.07 -14.89 21.83
C VAL A 256 -35.48 -14.40 20.48
N THR A 257 -36.28 -14.54 19.43
CA THR A 257 -35.87 -14.14 18.06
C THR A 257 -36.75 -13.00 17.58
N GLY A 258 -36.37 -12.36 16.51
CA GLY A 258 -37.19 -11.34 15.88
C GLY A 258 -36.44 -10.48 14.87
N ARG A 259 -37.10 -9.40 14.48
CA ARG A 259 -36.51 -8.41 13.59
C ARG A 259 -36.79 -7.01 14.10
N VAL A 260 -35.76 -6.24 14.38
CA VAL A 260 -35.89 -4.81 14.72
C VAL A 260 -36.03 -4.02 13.45
N THR A 261 -37.10 -3.23 13.34
CA THR A 261 -37.34 -2.34 12.20
C THR A 261 -37.53 -0.91 12.66
N GLY A 262 -37.39 0.04 11.74
CA GLY A 262 -37.78 1.44 11.93
C GLY A 262 -38.52 1.93 10.71
N LEU A 263 -39.50 2.80 10.87
CA LEU A 263 -40.11 3.52 9.77
C LEU A 263 -39.11 4.60 9.34
N ALA A 264 -38.48 4.35 8.21
CA ALA A 264 -37.46 5.19 7.60
C ALA A 264 -37.86 5.63 6.21
N THR A 265 -37.35 6.77 5.75
CA THR A 265 -37.64 7.34 4.44
C THR A 265 -37.20 6.38 3.32
N GLN A 266 -38.09 6.12 2.40
CA GLN A 266 -37.79 5.31 1.23
C GLN A 266 -36.83 6.08 0.31
N GLY A 267 -35.63 5.50 0.06
CA GLY A 267 -34.58 6.15 -0.73
C GLY A 267 -33.59 6.91 0.14
N TYR A 268 -32.99 7.94 -0.42
CA TYR A 268 -31.87 8.68 0.20
C TYR A 268 -32.13 10.20 0.37
N ALA A 269 -33.23 10.68 -0.17
CA ALA A 269 -33.66 12.06 -0.04
C ALA A 269 -34.20 12.36 1.36
N ALA A 270 -34.46 13.64 1.66
CA ALA A 270 -35.09 14.07 2.90
C ALA A 270 -36.43 13.40 3.17
N ASP A 271 -36.81 13.29 4.45
CA ASP A 271 -38.03 12.61 4.92
C ASP A 271 -39.35 13.19 4.34
N THR A 272 -39.34 14.45 3.94
CA THR A 272 -40.47 15.09 3.27
C THR A 272 -40.62 14.73 1.80
N CYS A 273 -39.67 14.00 1.20
CA CYS A 273 -39.63 13.72 -0.24
C CYS A 273 -40.14 12.32 -0.60
N ALA A 274 -40.21 11.41 0.34
CA ALA A 274 -40.69 10.05 0.13
C ALA A 274 -41.44 9.55 1.36
N ALA A 275 -42.22 8.45 1.18
CA ALA A 275 -42.94 7.83 2.30
C ALA A 275 -41.96 7.04 3.19
N GLU A 276 -42.31 7.02 4.49
CA GLU A 276 -41.64 6.16 5.46
C GLU A 276 -42.11 4.71 5.30
N VAL A 277 -41.15 3.79 5.25
CA VAL A 277 -41.38 2.34 5.13
C VAL A 277 -40.62 1.59 6.21
N ALA A 278 -41.08 0.39 6.57
CA ALA A 278 -40.40 -0.44 7.58
C ALA A 278 -39.10 -0.99 6.99
N MET A 279 -37.96 -0.55 7.53
CA MET A 279 -36.62 -1.01 7.19
C MET A 279 -35.94 -1.67 8.38
N GLY A 280 -35.16 -2.73 8.17
CA GLY A 280 -34.37 -3.35 9.22
C GLY A 280 -33.35 -2.39 9.81
N MET A 281 -33.18 -2.42 11.14
CA MET A 281 -32.18 -1.60 11.85
C MET A 281 -30.89 -2.40 12.02
N PRO A 282 -29.86 -2.10 11.21
CA PRO A 282 -28.64 -2.91 11.21
C PRO A 282 -27.92 -2.85 12.56
N TYR A 283 -27.44 -4.01 13.01
CA TYR A 283 -26.53 -4.13 14.15
C TYR A 283 -27.00 -3.46 15.45
N VAL A 284 -28.30 -3.22 15.56
CA VAL A 284 -28.88 -2.59 16.77
C VAL A 284 -28.77 -3.54 17.96
N GLU A 285 -28.56 -2.98 19.13
CA GLU A 285 -28.42 -3.72 20.40
C GLU A 285 -29.76 -4.27 20.87
N ILE A 286 -29.76 -5.54 21.28
CA ILE A 286 -30.85 -6.19 22.00
C ILE A 286 -30.30 -6.68 23.34
N ALA A 287 -30.96 -6.32 24.44
CA ALA A 287 -30.50 -6.66 25.79
C ALA A 287 -31.60 -7.30 26.64
N THR A 288 -31.20 -8.22 27.54
CA THR A 288 -32.01 -8.79 28.61
C THR A 288 -31.12 -9.06 29.84
N GLY A 289 -31.46 -8.46 30.98
CA GLY A 289 -30.61 -8.53 32.17
C GLY A 289 -29.19 -8.04 31.89
N THR A 290 -28.21 -8.92 32.03
CA THR A 290 -26.78 -8.65 31.71
C THR A 290 -26.36 -9.14 30.34
N THR A 291 -27.26 -9.79 29.58
CA THR A 291 -26.98 -10.36 28.27
C THR A 291 -27.32 -9.35 27.19
N THR A 292 -26.37 -9.16 26.25
CA THR A 292 -26.54 -8.28 25.10
C THR A 292 -26.15 -9.03 23.84
N THR A 293 -26.90 -8.83 22.76
CA THR A 293 -26.57 -9.25 21.42
C THR A 293 -26.80 -8.09 20.42
N TYR A 294 -26.38 -8.27 19.18
CA TYR A 294 -26.62 -7.31 18.11
C TYR A 294 -27.41 -7.98 16.99
N ALA A 295 -28.30 -7.26 16.37
CA ALA A 295 -28.97 -7.68 15.15
C ALA A 295 -27.96 -7.83 14.00
N ASP A 296 -28.34 -8.55 12.96
CA ASP A 296 -27.61 -8.61 11.70
C ASP A 296 -27.83 -7.32 10.84
N ALA A 297 -27.32 -7.32 9.61
CA ALA A 297 -27.46 -6.17 8.69
C ALA A 297 -28.91 -5.89 8.28
N GLU A 298 -29.77 -6.88 8.34
CA GLU A 298 -31.21 -6.81 8.02
C GLU A 298 -32.08 -6.54 9.24
N GLY A 299 -31.48 -6.43 10.45
CA GLY A 299 -32.16 -6.19 11.70
C GLY A 299 -32.68 -7.46 12.40
N ASN A 300 -32.38 -8.66 11.90
CA ASN A 300 -32.78 -9.92 12.55
C ASN A 300 -31.88 -10.20 13.74
N PHE A 301 -32.43 -10.78 14.78
CA PHE A 301 -31.68 -11.12 15.98
C PHE A 301 -32.14 -12.43 16.61
N SER A 302 -31.22 -13.02 17.37
CA SER A 302 -31.45 -14.10 18.30
C SER A 302 -30.69 -13.82 19.59
N ILE A 303 -31.38 -13.76 20.71
CA ILE A 303 -30.78 -13.55 22.04
C ILE A 303 -31.14 -14.73 22.92
N PRO A 304 -30.20 -15.31 23.70
CA PRO A 304 -30.54 -16.36 24.68
C PRO A 304 -31.71 -15.96 25.57
N ALA A 305 -32.64 -16.90 25.76
CA ALA A 305 -33.80 -16.63 26.61
C ALA A 305 -33.33 -16.49 28.07
N GLY A 306 -33.81 -15.41 28.69
CA GLY A 306 -33.74 -15.25 30.13
C GLY A 306 -34.79 -16.13 30.86
N PRO A 307 -34.84 -16.07 32.20
CA PRO A 307 -35.92 -16.68 32.97
C PRO A 307 -37.28 -16.24 32.43
N ALA A 308 -38.33 -17.09 32.67
CA ALA A 308 -39.68 -16.78 32.23
C ALA A 308 -40.14 -15.36 32.68
N GLY A 309 -40.66 -14.59 31.75
CA GLY A 309 -41.10 -13.22 32.02
C GLY A 309 -39.92 -12.20 32.01
N SER A 310 -38.75 -12.52 31.45
CA SER A 310 -37.67 -11.55 31.30
C SER A 310 -38.04 -10.39 30.37
N THR A 311 -37.54 -9.20 30.72
CA THR A 311 -37.71 -8.00 29.88
C THR A 311 -36.56 -7.94 28.85
N TYR A 312 -36.95 -7.76 27.61
CA TYR A 312 -36.05 -7.51 26.49
C TYR A 312 -36.18 -6.07 26.04
N SER A 313 -35.11 -5.43 25.73
CA SER A 313 -35.09 -4.04 25.26
C SER A 313 -34.17 -3.85 24.08
N THR A 314 -34.49 -2.86 23.24
CA THR A 314 -33.66 -2.36 22.17
C THR A 314 -33.74 -0.84 22.09
N ARG A 315 -32.68 -0.22 21.61
CA ARG A 315 -32.58 1.24 21.45
C ARG A 315 -31.74 1.54 20.22
N LEU A 316 -31.76 2.75 19.66
CA LEU A 316 -30.93 3.14 18.53
C LEU A 316 -29.47 3.33 18.96
N VAL A 317 -28.95 2.30 19.57
CA VAL A 317 -27.56 2.06 19.92
C VAL A 317 -27.19 0.69 19.34
N GLY A 318 -26.11 0.58 18.63
CA GLY A 318 -25.74 -0.68 18.00
C GLY A 318 -24.27 -0.98 18.15
N LYS A 319 -23.79 -1.91 17.34
CA LYS A 319 -22.40 -2.36 17.38
C LYS A 319 -21.42 -1.25 17.00
N TYR A 320 -21.79 -0.35 16.10
CA TYR A 320 -20.92 0.64 15.49
C TYR A 320 -21.30 2.10 15.77
N PHE A 321 -22.56 2.38 16.02
CA PHE A 321 -23.09 3.72 16.18
C PHE A 321 -24.02 3.84 17.37
N THR A 322 -24.05 5.02 17.96
CA THR A 322 -25.02 5.44 18.97
C THR A 322 -25.70 6.72 18.49
N THR A 323 -27.05 6.74 18.41
CA THR A 323 -27.73 8.01 18.17
C THR A 323 -27.81 8.85 19.44
N ASN A 324 -27.74 10.17 19.25
CA ASN A 324 -27.89 11.16 20.29
C ASN A 324 -28.89 12.24 19.83
N ASN A 325 -29.92 12.45 20.58
CA ASN A 325 -30.98 13.45 20.27
C ASN A 325 -30.73 14.74 21.05
N ASN A 326 -29.78 15.57 20.59
CA ASN A 326 -29.42 16.85 21.21
C ASN A 326 -29.29 16.73 22.77
N GLY A 327 -28.54 15.70 23.20
CA GLY A 327 -28.28 15.43 24.61
C GLY A 327 -29.38 14.63 25.37
N THR A 328 -30.42 14.20 24.68
CA THR A 328 -31.42 13.28 25.24
C THR A 328 -31.14 11.83 24.83
N PRO A 329 -31.55 10.82 25.64
CA PRO A 329 -31.34 9.42 25.27
C PRO A 329 -32.02 9.03 23.96
N SER A 330 -31.42 8.07 23.23
CA SER A 330 -32.02 7.47 22.03
C SER A 330 -33.35 6.77 22.37
N PRO A 331 -34.31 6.67 21.42
CA PRO A 331 -35.55 5.91 21.58
C PRO A 331 -35.30 4.49 22.06
N SER A 332 -36.11 3.99 22.97
CA SER A 332 -36.00 2.64 23.53
C SER A 332 -37.34 1.93 23.45
N LEU A 333 -37.29 0.67 22.98
CA LEU A 333 -38.47 -0.21 22.94
C LEU A 333 -38.21 -1.40 23.85
N SER A 334 -39.24 -1.91 24.50
CA SER A 334 -39.14 -3.08 25.37
C SER A 334 -40.36 -3.97 25.31
N THR A 335 -40.16 -5.24 25.62
CA THR A 335 -41.20 -6.23 25.81
C THR A 335 -40.86 -7.20 26.93
N THR A 336 -41.84 -7.93 27.43
CA THR A 336 -41.63 -9.09 28.29
C THR A 336 -41.91 -10.32 27.47
N ALA A 337 -40.95 -11.25 27.41
CA ALA A 337 -41.09 -12.44 26.59
C ALA A 337 -40.53 -13.70 27.28
N ASN A 338 -41.09 -14.83 26.91
CA ASN A 338 -40.59 -16.16 27.26
C ASN A 338 -39.77 -16.74 26.11
N ASP A 339 -39.14 -17.87 26.36
CA ASP A 339 -38.44 -18.64 25.32
C ASP A 339 -39.34 -18.98 24.13
N GLY A 340 -38.75 -18.96 22.93
CA GLY A 340 -39.48 -19.23 21.68
C GLY A 340 -40.36 -18.09 21.14
N VAL A 341 -40.44 -16.95 21.85
CA VAL A 341 -41.23 -15.80 21.41
C VAL A 341 -40.48 -15.05 20.29
N ASN A 342 -41.22 -14.70 19.24
CA ASN A 342 -40.77 -13.76 18.22
C ASN A 342 -41.17 -12.34 18.61
N TRP A 343 -40.19 -11.45 18.79
CA TRP A 343 -40.38 -10.04 19.11
C TRP A 343 -39.90 -9.17 17.97
N SER A 344 -40.83 -8.39 17.38
CA SER A 344 -40.53 -7.54 16.21
C SER A 344 -40.80 -6.06 16.52
N PRO A 345 -39.92 -5.37 17.26
CA PRO A 345 -40.09 -3.97 17.61
C PRO A 345 -39.91 -3.06 16.39
N VAL A 346 -40.66 -1.94 16.39
CA VAL A 346 -40.65 -0.94 15.30
C VAL A 346 -40.38 0.44 15.90
N PHE A 347 -39.22 1.01 15.61
CA PHE A 347 -38.92 2.41 15.93
C PHE A 347 -39.73 3.33 15.01
N ASN A 348 -40.09 4.52 15.54
CA ASN A 348 -40.91 5.51 14.84
C ASN A 348 -42.26 4.94 14.33
N SER A 349 -42.85 4.00 15.07
CA SER A 349 -44.04 3.25 14.63
C SER A 349 -45.25 4.10 14.32
N THR A 350 -45.40 5.28 14.97
CA THR A 350 -46.46 6.24 14.74
C THR A 350 -46.13 7.26 13.63
N ASN A 351 -44.90 7.36 13.26
CA ASN A 351 -44.35 8.35 12.32
C ASN A 351 -44.79 9.80 12.59
N SER A 352 -44.94 10.15 13.86
CA SER A 352 -45.53 11.42 14.27
C SER A 352 -44.51 12.47 14.71
N LEU A 353 -43.28 12.03 15.07
CA LEU A 353 -42.25 12.89 15.61
C LEU A 353 -41.07 13.00 14.65
N GLU A 354 -40.80 14.21 14.16
CA GLU A 354 -39.61 14.49 13.34
C GLU A 354 -38.35 14.03 14.06
N ALA A 355 -38.21 14.31 15.35
CA ALA A 355 -37.01 13.99 16.09
C ALA A 355 -36.72 12.48 16.19
N GLU A 356 -37.71 11.63 16.17
CA GLU A 356 -37.55 10.17 16.18
C GLU A 356 -37.22 9.67 14.76
N ARG A 357 -37.92 10.18 13.76
CA ARG A 357 -37.71 9.89 12.35
C ARG A 357 -36.27 10.21 11.90
N ALA A 358 -35.79 11.40 12.32
CA ALA A 358 -34.41 11.81 12.06
C ALA A 358 -33.36 10.81 12.60
N GLN A 359 -33.55 10.33 13.83
CA GLN A 359 -32.65 9.36 14.45
C GLN A 359 -32.68 7.99 13.75
N VAL A 360 -33.90 7.53 13.35
CA VAL A 360 -34.06 6.26 12.61
C VAL A 360 -33.37 6.34 11.27
N ASN A 361 -33.59 7.42 10.50
CA ASN A 361 -32.94 7.64 9.21
C ASN A 361 -31.42 7.72 9.35
N ALA A 362 -30.92 8.56 10.25
CA ALA A 362 -29.48 8.73 10.43
C ALA A 362 -28.79 7.44 10.89
N TYR A 363 -29.38 6.70 11.83
CA TYR A 363 -28.82 5.42 12.28
C TYR A 363 -28.72 4.40 11.14
N LEU A 364 -29.81 4.26 10.38
CA LEU A 364 -29.89 3.34 9.25
C LEU A 364 -28.82 3.69 8.19
N MET A 365 -28.75 4.97 7.81
CA MET A 365 -27.89 5.41 6.72
C MET A 365 -26.41 5.42 7.12
N ALA A 366 -26.07 5.75 8.37
CA ALA A 366 -24.70 5.65 8.87
C ALA A 366 -24.19 4.18 8.80
N ASN A 367 -25.01 3.20 9.21
CA ASN A 367 -24.64 1.79 9.08
C ASN A 367 -24.49 1.35 7.62
N LYS A 368 -25.42 1.73 6.74
CA LYS A 368 -25.35 1.39 5.31
C LYS A 368 -24.11 1.98 4.66
N THR A 369 -23.76 3.23 4.98
CA THR A 369 -22.56 3.89 4.46
C THR A 369 -21.29 3.19 4.94
N ARG A 370 -21.25 2.85 6.24
CA ARG A 370 -20.15 2.08 6.80
C ARG A 370 -20.01 0.70 6.12
N ASP A 371 -21.12 0.00 5.94
CA ASP A 371 -21.11 -1.34 5.33
C ASP A 371 -20.62 -1.28 3.88
N MET A 372 -21.06 -0.28 3.10
CA MET A 372 -20.55 -0.03 1.76
C MET A 372 -19.04 0.20 1.77
N MET A 373 -18.56 1.03 2.69
CA MET A 373 -17.14 1.34 2.83
C MET A 373 -16.31 0.11 3.25
N ILE A 374 -16.77 -0.66 4.25
CA ILE A 374 -16.08 -1.86 4.72
C ILE A 374 -16.16 -3.00 3.70
N PHE A 375 -17.19 -3.04 2.87
CA PHE A 375 -17.25 -3.97 1.73
C PHE A 375 -16.13 -3.67 0.73
N ALA A 376 -15.92 -2.39 0.39
CA ALA A 376 -14.86 -1.93 -0.51
C ALA A 376 -13.45 -2.04 0.13
N SER A 377 -13.33 -1.82 1.44
CA SER A 377 -12.05 -1.87 2.16
C SER A 377 -12.21 -2.50 3.56
N PRO A 378 -12.19 -3.85 3.68
CA PRO A 378 -12.48 -4.56 4.94
C PRO A 378 -11.55 -4.23 6.10
N ALA A 379 -10.33 -3.80 5.82
CA ALA A 379 -9.31 -3.43 6.81
C ALA A 379 -9.15 -1.91 6.98
N TYR A 380 -10.11 -1.11 6.50
CA TYR A 380 -9.98 0.35 6.55
C TYR A 380 -9.63 0.86 7.94
N PRO A 381 -8.58 1.71 8.09
CA PRO A 381 -8.06 2.13 9.38
C PRO A 381 -9.15 2.71 10.29
N THR A 382 -9.17 2.30 11.55
CA THR A 382 -10.11 2.74 12.60
C THR A 382 -11.58 2.35 12.31
N VAL A 383 -12.09 2.52 11.07
CA VAL A 383 -13.49 2.25 10.71
C VAL A 383 -13.80 0.75 10.75
N SER A 384 -12.85 -0.11 10.37
CA SER A 384 -13.01 -1.58 10.46
C SER A 384 -13.21 -2.07 11.90
N THR A 385 -12.57 -1.41 12.86
CA THR A 385 -12.62 -1.72 14.29
C THR A 385 -13.52 -0.78 15.08
N GLN A 386 -14.29 0.08 14.39
CA GLN A 386 -15.17 1.06 15.00
C GLN A 386 -16.16 0.39 15.97
N ALA A 387 -16.30 0.97 17.16
CA ALA A 387 -17.26 0.58 18.17
C ALA A 387 -18.40 1.61 18.28
N ASN A 388 -19.38 1.33 19.14
CA ASN A 388 -20.56 2.17 19.35
C ASN A 388 -20.31 3.54 20.03
N SER A 389 -19.05 3.87 20.28
CA SER A 389 -18.66 5.21 20.75
C SER A 389 -18.75 6.30 19.66
N PHE A 390 -18.97 5.92 18.40
CA PHE A 390 -19.21 6.88 17.33
C PHE A 390 -20.65 7.40 17.42
N LEU A 391 -20.78 8.74 17.58
CA LEU A 391 -22.06 9.37 17.80
C LEU A 391 -22.70 9.87 16.50
N VAL A 392 -23.98 9.60 16.34
CA VAL A 392 -24.86 10.17 15.30
C VAL A 392 -25.80 11.16 15.99
N SER A 393 -25.39 12.42 16.04
CA SER A 393 -26.11 13.48 16.77
C SER A 393 -27.17 14.09 15.87
N CYS A 394 -28.41 13.93 16.25
CA CYS A 394 -29.57 14.44 15.51
C CYS A 394 -30.26 15.60 16.25
N ASN A 395 -31.05 16.36 15.49
CA ASN A 395 -31.92 17.40 16.00
C ASN A 395 -31.19 18.50 16.80
N ILE A 396 -29.97 18.84 16.36
CA ILE A 396 -29.24 19.97 16.94
C ILE A 396 -30.02 21.25 16.68
N ALA A 397 -30.15 22.09 17.74
CA ALA A 397 -30.96 23.33 17.73
C ALA A 397 -30.34 24.44 16.83
N SER A 398 -30.20 24.13 15.55
CA SER A 398 -29.79 25.02 14.46
C SER A 398 -30.46 24.53 13.18
N THR A 399 -30.25 25.19 12.05
CA THR A 399 -30.93 24.86 10.77
C THR A 399 -29.99 24.95 9.59
N CYS A 400 -30.31 24.23 8.51
CA CYS A 400 -29.65 24.34 7.20
C CYS A 400 -28.18 23.99 7.21
N ASN A 401 -27.74 23.03 8.04
CA ASN A 401 -26.39 22.49 7.98
C ASN A 401 -26.32 21.08 8.60
N ALA A 402 -25.22 20.38 8.30
CA ALA A 402 -24.73 19.19 8.97
C ALA A 402 -23.20 19.32 9.08
N PHE A 403 -22.54 18.53 9.91
CA PHE A 403 -21.08 18.57 10.00
C PHE A 403 -20.50 17.32 10.66
N TYR A 404 -19.31 16.93 10.21
CA TYR A 404 -18.45 15.95 10.87
C TYR A 404 -17.56 16.62 11.93
N SER A 405 -17.35 15.98 13.07
CA SER A 405 -16.38 16.41 14.09
C SER A 405 -15.81 15.24 14.87
N GLY A 406 -14.58 14.88 14.63
CA GLY A 406 -13.85 13.83 15.35
C GLY A 406 -14.49 12.44 15.22
N ASN A 407 -15.26 11.99 16.21
CA ASN A 407 -16.00 10.72 16.17
C ASN A 407 -17.50 10.95 16.18
N THR A 408 -17.98 12.03 15.55
CA THR A 408 -19.41 12.38 15.48
C THR A 408 -19.78 12.90 14.10
N ILE A 409 -20.98 12.53 13.64
CA ILE A 409 -21.68 13.20 12.55
C ILE A 409 -22.91 13.88 13.12
N ASN A 410 -23.22 15.11 12.68
CA ASN A 410 -24.08 16.02 13.40
C ASN A 410 -25.11 16.66 12.46
N PHE A 411 -26.41 16.59 12.79
CA PHE A 411 -27.52 16.96 11.91
C PHE A 411 -28.46 17.96 12.61
N TYR A 412 -28.87 18.98 11.87
CA TYR A 412 -29.69 20.06 12.36
C TYR A 412 -31.19 19.79 12.15
N LEU A 413 -32.01 20.40 13.02
CA LEU A 413 -33.48 20.41 12.93
C LEU A 413 -33.98 21.00 11.61
N ALA A 414 -35.22 20.65 11.24
CA ALA A 414 -35.90 21.37 10.21
C ALA A 414 -36.16 22.83 10.64
N GLY A 415 -36.00 23.74 9.70
CA GLY A 415 -36.19 25.19 9.93
C GLY A 415 -35.43 26.05 8.98
N GLY A 416 -35.61 27.35 8.99
CA GLY A 416 -34.86 28.26 8.09
C GLY A 416 -35.07 28.04 6.58
N GLY A 417 -36.11 27.29 6.20
CA GLY A 417 -36.36 26.91 4.81
C GLY A 417 -35.74 25.56 4.42
N CYS A 418 -35.12 24.87 5.36
CA CYS A 418 -34.53 23.54 5.15
C CYS A 418 -35.31 22.47 5.91
N ASN A 419 -35.33 21.26 5.37
CA ASN A 419 -35.78 20.06 6.09
C ASN A 419 -34.72 19.63 7.13
N ASN A 420 -35.08 18.69 7.99
CA ASN A 420 -34.13 18.06 8.89
C ASN A 420 -33.01 17.41 8.07
N THR A 421 -31.75 17.64 8.46
CA THR A 421 -30.60 17.23 7.63
C THR A 421 -30.14 15.79 7.86
N ALA A 422 -30.81 15.02 8.75
CA ALA A 422 -30.53 13.64 9.07
C ALA A 422 -31.13 12.67 8.04
N PHE A 423 -30.70 12.71 6.79
CA PHE A 423 -31.17 11.84 5.72
C PHE A 423 -30.03 11.33 4.83
N GLY A 424 -30.36 10.33 3.99
CA GLY A 424 -29.44 9.40 3.33
C GLY A 424 -28.14 9.93 2.80
N ASP A 425 -28.17 10.78 1.79
CA ASP A 425 -26.98 11.28 1.13
C ASP A 425 -26.20 12.30 1.98
N ILE A 426 -26.88 13.10 2.82
CA ILE A 426 -26.19 13.97 3.79
C ILE A 426 -25.49 13.16 4.89
N VAL A 427 -26.13 12.09 5.40
CA VAL A 427 -25.49 11.20 6.37
C VAL A 427 -24.25 10.54 5.76
N ALA A 428 -24.33 10.12 4.50
CA ALA A 428 -23.19 9.56 3.79
C ALA A 428 -22.08 10.60 3.55
N HIS A 429 -22.43 11.84 3.21
CA HIS A 429 -21.48 12.94 3.04
C HIS A 429 -20.67 13.19 4.33
N GLU A 430 -21.37 13.36 5.48
CA GLU A 430 -20.69 13.57 6.76
C GLU A 430 -19.83 12.37 7.20
N PHE A 431 -20.27 11.15 6.88
CA PHE A 431 -19.45 9.96 7.10
C PHE A 431 -18.26 9.87 6.14
N GLY A 432 -18.37 10.44 4.94
CA GLY A 432 -17.27 10.62 3.99
C GLY A 432 -16.11 11.43 4.60
N HIS A 433 -16.41 12.52 5.32
CA HIS A 433 -15.41 13.27 6.08
C HIS A 433 -14.72 12.42 7.16
N ASN A 434 -15.47 11.52 7.83
CA ASN A 434 -14.88 10.57 8.75
C ASN A 434 -13.94 9.60 8.02
N ALA A 435 -14.35 9.10 6.85
CA ALA A 435 -13.50 8.23 6.04
C ALA A 435 -12.19 8.93 5.68
N VAL A 436 -12.25 10.15 5.16
CA VAL A 436 -11.07 10.98 4.83
C VAL A 436 -10.17 11.18 6.05
N ALA A 437 -10.73 11.55 7.20
CA ALA A 437 -9.95 11.76 8.43
C ALA A 437 -9.28 10.48 8.94
N LYS A 438 -9.97 9.35 8.88
CA LYS A 438 -9.44 8.05 9.37
C LYS A 438 -8.50 7.38 8.36
N GLY A 439 -8.61 7.73 7.08
CA GLY A 439 -7.68 7.32 6.03
C GLY A 439 -6.38 8.11 6.01
N GLY A 440 -6.28 9.18 6.82
CA GLY A 440 -5.07 10.03 6.86
C GLY A 440 -5.02 11.08 5.77
N SER A 441 -6.09 11.26 4.99
CA SER A 441 -6.19 12.28 3.95
C SER A 441 -6.65 13.63 4.49
N GLY A 442 -6.29 14.70 3.76
CA GLY A 442 -6.64 16.07 4.13
C GLY A 442 -8.12 16.38 3.88
N GLN A 443 -8.67 17.28 4.66
CA GLN A 443 -10.02 17.81 4.49
C GLN A 443 -10.05 18.89 3.37
N GLY A 444 -10.73 19.99 3.55
CA GLY A 444 -10.83 21.08 2.57
C GLY A 444 -11.65 20.68 1.32
N ALA A 445 -11.21 21.09 0.14
CA ALA A 445 -11.92 20.80 -1.11
C ALA A 445 -11.96 19.29 -1.41
N TYR A 446 -10.89 18.56 -1.09
CA TYR A 446 -10.84 17.10 -1.23
C TYR A 446 -11.84 16.41 -0.31
N GLY A 447 -11.90 16.79 0.97
CA GLY A 447 -12.85 16.24 1.93
C GLY A 447 -14.30 16.47 1.54
N GLU A 448 -14.62 17.67 1.04
CA GLU A 448 -15.97 18.02 0.53
C GLU A 448 -16.33 17.18 -0.71
N GLY A 449 -15.36 17.03 -1.63
CA GLY A 449 -15.53 16.20 -2.82
C GLY A 449 -15.77 14.73 -2.48
N MET A 450 -15.01 14.19 -1.52
CA MET A 450 -15.20 12.82 -1.05
C MET A 450 -16.51 12.64 -0.29
N GLY A 451 -16.95 13.62 0.50
CA GLY A 451 -18.29 13.64 1.10
C GLY A 451 -19.39 13.48 0.05
N ASP A 452 -19.35 14.30 -1.02
CA ASP A 452 -20.30 14.19 -2.13
C ASP A 452 -20.18 12.83 -2.86
N CYS A 453 -18.96 12.28 -3.02
CA CYS A 453 -18.74 10.96 -3.58
C CYS A 453 -19.38 9.84 -2.73
N PHE A 454 -19.31 9.91 -1.41
CA PHE A 454 -19.97 8.94 -0.53
C PHE A 454 -21.48 9.00 -0.66
N GLY A 455 -22.08 10.21 -0.78
CA GLY A 455 -23.47 10.42 -1.10
C GLY A 455 -23.87 9.75 -2.43
N LEU A 456 -23.06 9.98 -3.47
CA LEU A 456 -23.23 9.41 -4.82
C LEU A 456 -23.11 7.87 -4.80
N LEU A 457 -22.13 7.32 -4.12
CA LEU A 457 -21.93 5.86 -4.01
C LEU A 457 -23.13 5.19 -3.35
N LEU A 458 -23.67 5.81 -2.28
CA LEU A 458 -24.82 5.27 -1.55
C LEU A 458 -26.09 5.36 -2.40
N SER A 459 -26.37 6.50 -3.02
CA SER A 459 -27.64 6.81 -3.69
C SER A 459 -27.67 6.39 -5.17
N ASP A 460 -26.53 6.33 -5.83
CA ASP A 460 -26.40 6.23 -7.30
C ASP A 460 -27.07 7.39 -8.04
N ASP A 461 -27.11 8.58 -7.41
CA ASP A 461 -27.67 9.83 -7.93
C ASP A 461 -26.58 10.90 -7.92
N PRO A 462 -26.41 11.70 -8.98
CA PRO A 462 -25.39 12.76 -9.00
C PRO A 462 -25.71 13.93 -8.07
N ARG A 463 -26.94 14.04 -7.57
CA ARG A 463 -27.38 15.16 -6.75
C ARG A 463 -27.11 14.89 -5.29
N THR A 464 -26.40 15.81 -4.64
CA THR A 464 -26.20 15.82 -3.20
C THR A 464 -27.28 16.68 -2.54
N GLY A 465 -27.88 16.20 -1.44
CA GLY A 465 -28.85 16.95 -0.63
C GLY A 465 -30.22 17.11 -1.29
N VAL A 466 -30.71 16.07 -1.97
CA VAL A 466 -32.08 16.06 -2.52
C VAL A 466 -33.07 16.15 -1.39
N GLY A 467 -33.87 17.22 -1.38
CA GLY A 467 -34.80 17.50 -0.31
C GLY A 467 -34.22 18.36 0.81
N PHE A 468 -32.98 18.80 0.75
CA PHE A 468 -32.43 19.73 1.74
C PHE A 468 -33.31 20.98 1.89
N GLN A 469 -33.71 21.56 0.76
CA GLN A 469 -34.68 22.67 0.66
C GLN A 469 -35.88 22.29 -0.21
N SER A 470 -35.69 21.46 -1.22
CA SER A 470 -36.70 21.07 -2.20
C SER A 470 -36.50 19.63 -2.66
N CYS A 471 -37.58 18.85 -2.74
CA CYS A 471 -37.53 17.48 -3.25
C CYS A 471 -37.21 17.37 -4.75
N ALA A 472 -37.27 18.47 -5.49
CA ALA A 472 -36.97 18.49 -6.92
C ALA A 472 -35.48 18.66 -7.24
N THR A 473 -34.73 19.25 -6.32
CA THR A 473 -33.31 19.62 -6.54
C THR A 473 -32.44 19.21 -5.36
N GLY A 474 -31.17 18.91 -5.65
CA GLY A 474 -30.10 18.87 -4.64
C GLY A 474 -29.52 20.27 -4.40
N ILE A 475 -28.69 20.39 -3.41
CA ILE A 475 -27.89 21.61 -3.15
C ILE A 475 -26.62 21.65 -4.04
N ARG A 476 -26.14 20.52 -4.51
CA ARG A 476 -25.00 20.36 -5.43
C ARG A 476 -25.28 19.21 -6.41
N THR A 477 -24.47 19.11 -7.46
CA THR A 477 -24.56 18.00 -8.41
C THR A 477 -23.20 17.59 -8.96
N ALA A 478 -22.91 16.31 -8.94
CA ALA A 478 -21.76 15.68 -9.60
C ALA A 478 -21.92 15.62 -11.14
N ALA A 479 -23.15 15.74 -11.67
CA ALA A 479 -23.37 15.90 -13.11
C ALA A 479 -23.09 17.36 -13.51
N ASN A 480 -21.81 17.72 -13.59
CA ASN A 480 -21.34 19.05 -13.88
C ASN A 480 -20.22 19.03 -14.93
N THR A 481 -19.79 20.22 -15.39
CA THR A 481 -18.73 20.42 -16.38
C THR A 481 -17.60 21.29 -15.83
N PHE A 482 -17.39 21.26 -14.52
CA PHE A 482 -16.33 22.04 -13.91
C PHE A 482 -14.96 21.60 -14.42
N GLN A 483 -14.08 22.58 -14.64
CA GLN A 483 -12.71 22.38 -15.10
C GLN A 483 -11.72 22.73 -14.00
N TYR A 484 -10.72 21.90 -13.79
CA TYR A 484 -9.61 22.22 -12.94
C TYR A 484 -8.83 23.41 -13.53
N SER A 485 -8.64 24.43 -12.71
CA SER A 485 -7.58 25.43 -12.91
C SER A 485 -7.05 25.82 -11.54
N ALA A 486 -5.75 26.06 -11.45
CA ALA A 486 -5.13 26.50 -10.21
C ALA A 486 -5.80 27.74 -9.61
N ASP A 487 -6.33 28.63 -10.49
CA ASP A 487 -6.99 29.87 -10.10
C ASP A 487 -8.43 29.67 -9.60
N SER A 488 -9.17 28.68 -10.08
CA SER A 488 -10.59 28.50 -9.73
C SER A 488 -10.79 27.91 -8.32
N CYS A 489 -9.85 27.11 -7.84
CA CYS A 489 -9.87 26.61 -6.46
C CYS A 489 -9.15 27.54 -5.47
N SER A 490 -8.19 28.35 -5.92
CA SER A 490 -7.45 29.29 -5.08
C SER A 490 -8.18 30.60 -4.76
N THR A 491 -9.08 31.04 -5.66
CA THR A 491 -9.86 32.32 -5.49
C THR A 491 -11.10 32.15 -4.62
N ALA A 492 -11.48 30.94 -4.30
CA ALA A 492 -12.71 30.64 -3.61
C ALA A 492 -12.50 30.38 -2.11
N GLY A 493 -11.92 31.30 -1.37
CA GLY A 493 -11.66 31.19 0.07
C GLY A 493 -12.83 30.75 0.97
N SER A 494 -14.06 30.72 0.45
CA SER A 494 -15.24 30.10 1.07
C SER A 494 -15.84 28.96 0.22
N ALA A 495 -15.23 28.56 -0.87
CA ALA A 495 -15.82 27.69 -1.89
C ALA A 495 -15.22 26.27 -1.91
N ILE A 496 -14.81 25.74 -0.76
CA ILE A 496 -14.34 24.35 -0.64
C ILE A 496 -15.38 23.37 -1.20
N HIS A 497 -16.66 23.59 -0.92
CA HIS A 497 -17.77 22.81 -1.49
C HIS A 497 -17.91 22.96 -3.02
N ALA A 498 -17.63 24.13 -3.56
CA ALA A 498 -17.66 24.34 -5.02
C ALA A 498 -16.49 23.61 -5.69
N CYS A 499 -15.28 23.70 -5.13
CA CYS A 499 -14.11 22.92 -5.57
C CYS A 499 -14.34 21.42 -5.43
N GLY A 500 -14.99 20.96 -4.33
CA GLY A 500 -15.33 19.56 -4.09
C GLY A 500 -16.14 18.94 -5.23
N GLN A 501 -17.03 19.71 -5.85
CA GLN A 501 -17.83 19.24 -6.99
C GLN A 501 -16.98 18.86 -8.22
N LEU A 502 -15.75 19.34 -8.33
CA LEU A 502 -14.83 18.92 -9.37
C LEU A 502 -14.48 17.42 -9.22
N LEU A 503 -14.15 16.98 -8.00
CA LEU A 503 -13.86 15.58 -7.72
C LEU A 503 -15.09 14.69 -7.89
N SER A 504 -16.24 15.07 -7.31
CA SER A 504 -17.46 14.29 -7.49
C SER A 504 -17.90 14.25 -8.96
N GLY A 505 -17.59 15.28 -9.77
CA GLY A 505 -17.78 15.29 -11.21
C GLY A 505 -16.96 14.22 -11.93
N CYS A 506 -15.66 14.14 -11.63
CA CYS A 506 -14.77 13.08 -12.16
C CYS A 506 -15.33 11.69 -11.82
N VAL A 507 -15.72 11.48 -10.57
CA VAL A 507 -16.27 10.20 -10.09
C VAL A 507 -17.62 9.88 -10.75
N TRP A 508 -18.48 10.88 -11.00
CA TRP A 508 -19.73 10.68 -11.72
C TRP A 508 -19.51 10.30 -13.19
N ASP A 509 -18.56 10.92 -13.87
CA ASP A 509 -18.21 10.57 -15.24
C ASP A 509 -17.58 9.18 -15.32
N LEU A 510 -16.74 8.81 -14.36
CA LEU A 510 -16.21 7.47 -14.23
C LEU A 510 -17.32 6.45 -13.97
N ARG A 511 -18.29 6.77 -13.08
CA ARG A 511 -19.49 5.95 -12.83
C ARG A 511 -20.26 5.67 -14.11
N ASN A 512 -20.49 6.69 -14.93
CA ASN A 512 -21.26 6.56 -16.17
C ASN A 512 -20.55 5.67 -17.20
N ARG A 513 -19.21 5.79 -17.29
CA ARG A 513 -18.37 4.94 -18.14
C ARG A 513 -18.36 3.50 -17.64
N PHE A 514 -18.15 3.28 -16.34
CA PHE A 514 -18.19 1.95 -15.74
C PHE A 514 -19.56 1.31 -15.85
N ALA A 515 -20.65 2.04 -15.70
CA ALA A 515 -22.01 1.51 -15.88
C ALA A 515 -22.26 1.01 -17.32
N SER A 516 -21.60 1.62 -18.31
CA SER A 516 -21.65 1.17 -19.69
C SER A 516 -20.81 -0.08 -19.95
N ILE A 517 -19.63 -0.17 -19.31
CA ILE A 517 -18.67 -1.28 -19.53
C ILE A 517 -19.00 -2.47 -18.63
N TYR A 518 -19.36 -2.21 -17.38
CA TYR A 518 -19.55 -3.20 -16.31
C TYR A 518 -20.96 -3.09 -15.67
N PRO A 519 -22.06 -3.23 -16.41
CA PRO A 519 -23.41 -2.89 -15.93
C PRO A 519 -23.84 -3.65 -14.67
N GLY A 520 -23.26 -4.81 -14.38
CA GLY A 520 -23.57 -5.63 -13.19
C GLY A 520 -22.71 -5.35 -11.96
N THR A 521 -21.54 -4.72 -12.11
CA THR A 521 -20.53 -4.60 -11.05
C THR A 521 -19.98 -3.19 -10.87
N TYR A 522 -20.38 -2.22 -11.71
CA TYR A 522 -19.82 -0.87 -11.70
C TYR A 522 -19.89 -0.17 -10.35
N ARG A 523 -20.95 -0.39 -9.56
CA ARG A 523 -21.08 0.24 -8.23
C ARG A 523 -20.04 -0.26 -7.25
N THR A 524 -19.80 -1.58 -7.27
CA THR A 524 -18.76 -2.19 -6.44
C THR A 524 -17.37 -1.69 -6.85
N LEU A 525 -17.09 -1.74 -8.14
CA LEU A 525 -15.81 -1.30 -8.69
C LEU A 525 -15.56 0.19 -8.40
N LEU A 526 -16.57 1.04 -8.57
CA LEU A 526 -16.46 2.46 -8.26
C LEU A 526 -16.21 2.70 -6.77
N ALA A 527 -16.90 1.96 -5.88
CA ALA A 527 -16.69 2.05 -4.44
C ALA A 527 -15.27 1.60 -4.05
N ASP A 528 -14.76 0.54 -4.68
CA ASP A 528 -13.40 0.05 -4.46
C ASP A 528 -12.36 1.15 -4.78
N TYR A 529 -12.50 1.86 -5.89
CA TYR A 529 -11.58 2.96 -6.23
C TYR A 529 -11.75 4.16 -5.30
N VAL A 530 -12.97 4.65 -5.11
CA VAL A 530 -13.21 5.87 -4.32
C VAL A 530 -12.78 5.69 -2.86
N VAL A 531 -13.15 4.56 -2.23
CA VAL A 531 -12.83 4.33 -0.81
C VAL A 531 -11.32 4.11 -0.62
N ASN A 532 -10.67 3.34 -1.50
CA ASN A 532 -9.25 3.04 -1.33
C ASN A 532 -8.33 4.17 -1.81
N SER A 533 -8.76 5.05 -2.74
CA SER A 533 -7.99 6.23 -3.13
C SER A 533 -7.72 7.17 -1.95
N ILE A 534 -8.63 7.24 -0.98
CA ILE A 534 -8.42 8.02 0.25
C ILE A 534 -7.14 7.58 0.99
N LEU A 535 -6.83 6.28 0.98
CA LEU A 535 -5.66 5.74 1.67
C LEU A 535 -4.33 6.05 0.96
N LEU A 536 -4.39 6.48 -0.30
CA LEU A 536 -3.23 6.85 -1.12
C LEU A 536 -2.97 8.35 -1.12
N HIS A 537 -4.03 9.17 -0.99
CA HIS A 537 -3.97 10.60 -1.25
C HIS A 537 -3.11 11.41 -0.24
N GLY A 538 -2.89 10.86 0.98
CA GLY A 538 -2.11 11.53 2.02
C GLY A 538 -2.78 12.81 2.56
N ASN A 539 -2.04 13.62 3.30
CA ASN A 539 -2.60 14.80 3.98
C ASN A 539 -2.77 16.02 3.04
N ILE A 540 -3.26 15.81 1.83
CA ILE A 540 -3.52 16.85 0.83
C ILE A 540 -4.98 17.31 0.94
N THR A 541 -5.22 18.62 0.96
CA THR A 541 -6.57 19.21 1.11
C THR A 541 -7.14 19.76 -0.18
N SER A 542 -6.30 19.88 -1.21
CA SER A 542 -6.64 20.37 -2.54
C SER A 542 -7.00 19.24 -3.48
N ILE A 543 -7.59 19.57 -4.61
CA ILE A 543 -7.86 18.66 -5.72
C ILE A 543 -6.83 18.94 -6.80
N GLY A 544 -6.20 17.88 -7.31
CA GLY A 544 -5.16 17.93 -8.34
C GLY A 544 -5.13 16.67 -9.19
N ALA A 545 -4.22 16.62 -10.18
CA ALA A 545 -4.05 15.45 -11.05
C ALA A 545 -3.46 14.24 -10.34
N ASP A 546 -2.91 14.40 -9.15
CA ASP A 546 -2.48 13.36 -8.23
C ASP A 546 -3.62 12.37 -7.92
N ILE A 547 -4.85 12.84 -7.79
CA ILE A 547 -6.04 11.99 -7.59
C ILE A 547 -6.22 10.99 -8.75
N THR A 548 -5.98 11.43 -9.99
CA THR A 548 -6.04 10.51 -11.14
C THR A 548 -4.97 9.43 -11.06
N VAL A 549 -3.78 9.78 -10.57
CA VAL A 549 -2.70 8.82 -10.31
C VAL A 549 -3.12 7.83 -9.23
N ASP A 550 -3.78 8.28 -8.14
CA ASP A 550 -4.29 7.39 -7.09
C ASP A 550 -5.26 6.34 -7.67
N PHE A 551 -6.21 6.78 -8.52
CA PHE A 551 -7.16 5.86 -9.17
C PHE A 551 -6.48 4.89 -10.14
N LEU A 552 -5.52 5.36 -10.94
CA LEU A 552 -4.74 4.51 -11.84
C LEU A 552 -3.87 3.52 -11.08
N THR A 553 -3.29 3.92 -9.96
CA THR A 553 -2.51 3.02 -9.09
C THR A 553 -3.37 1.88 -8.51
N LEU A 554 -4.64 2.15 -8.20
CA LEU A 554 -5.57 1.11 -7.75
C LEU A 554 -6.03 0.17 -8.87
N ASP A 555 -5.96 0.62 -10.12
CA ASP A 555 -6.31 -0.15 -11.32
C ASP A 555 -5.12 -0.94 -11.88
N ASP A 556 -3.91 -0.67 -11.41
CA ASP A 556 -2.69 -1.25 -11.93
C ASP A 556 -2.58 -2.76 -11.64
N ASP A 557 -2.14 -3.53 -12.63
CA ASP A 557 -2.05 -4.99 -12.56
C ASP A 557 -0.60 -5.53 -12.67
N ASP A 558 0.40 -4.64 -12.92
CA ASP A 558 1.78 -5.08 -13.11
C ASP A 558 2.86 -4.19 -12.44
N SER A 559 2.45 -3.22 -11.62
CA SER A 559 3.32 -2.26 -10.90
C SER A 559 3.87 -1.12 -11.77
N SER A 560 3.22 -0.81 -12.90
CA SER A 560 3.61 0.27 -13.79
C SER A 560 2.43 0.97 -14.46
N ILE A 561 1.89 2.01 -13.86
CA ILE A 561 0.80 2.79 -14.48
C ILE A 561 1.19 3.44 -15.83
N LEU A 562 2.48 3.53 -16.14
CA LEU A 562 2.97 4.17 -17.38
C LEU A 562 2.85 3.28 -18.61
N ASN A 563 2.75 1.96 -18.45
CA ASN A 563 2.48 1.05 -19.57
C ASN A 563 0.98 0.89 -19.85
N GLY A 564 0.14 1.51 -19.02
CA GLY A 564 -1.31 1.44 -19.02
C GLY A 564 -1.82 0.52 -17.91
N THR A 565 -3.08 0.71 -17.53
CA THR A 565 -3.77 -0.13 -16.56
C THR A 565 -5.04 -0.67 -17.21
N PRO A 566 -5.68 -1.73 -16.70
CA PRO A 566 -6.87 -2.34 -17.31
C PRO A 566 -7.96 -1.34 -17.70
N ASN A 567 -8.17 -0.29 -16.90
CA ASN A 567 -9.16 0.76 -17.16
C ASN A 567 -8.52 2.13 -17.43
N TYR A 568 -7.23 2.21 -17.78
CA TYR A 568 -6.51 3.48 -17.95
C TYR A 568 -7.30 4.51 -18.78
N THR A 569 -7.72 4.14 -19.98
CA THR A 569 -8.46 5.06 -20.88
C THR A 569 -9.76 5.54 -20.23
N THR A 570 -10.48 4.64 -19.54
CA THR A 570 -11.76 4.97 -18.90
C THR A 570 -11.59 5.94 -17.75
N ILE A 571 -10.59 5.72 -16.89
CA ILE A 571 -10.25 6.59 -15.75
C ILE A 571 -9.70 7.91 -16.28
N ASN A 572 -8.68 7.88 -17.13
CA ASN A 572 -8.07 9.08 -17.70
C ASN A 572 -9.09 9.97 -18.40
N ASP A 573 -9.97 9.40 -19.22
CA ASP A 573 -11.00 10.18 -19.92
C ASP A 573 -12.04 10.79 -18.97
N ALA A 574 -12.42 10.07 -17.90
CA ALA A 574 -13.38 10.60 -16.93
C ALA A 574 -12.81 11.81 -16.17
N PHE A 575 -11.52 11.78 -15.84
CA PHE A 575 -10.85 12.85 -15.12
C PHE A 575 -10.37 13.97 -16.06
N SER A 576 -9.97 13.65 -17.29
CA SER A 576 -9.50 14.62 -18.29
C SER A 576 -10.58 15.60 -18.72
N VAL A 577 -11.87 15.17 -18.78
CA VAL A 577 -12.99 16.10 -19.09
C VAL A 577 -13.15 17.15 -18.01
N HIS A 578 -12.55 16.97 -16.84
CA HIS A 578 -12.48 17.95 -15.76
C HIS A 578 -11.09 18.61 -15.61
N GLY A 579 -10.19 18.39 -16.57
CA GLY A 579 -8.84 19.00 -16.57
C GLY A 579 -7.85 18.33 -15.63
N LEU A 580 -8.10 17.08 -15.22
CA LEU A 580 -7.25 16.27 -14.34
C LEU A 580 -6.76 15.01 -15.08
N PRO A 581 -5.96 15.11 -16.16
CA PRO A 581 -5.49 13.93 -16.88
C PRO A 581 -4.51 13.10 -16.06
N GLY A 582 -4.49 11.80 -16.32
CA GLY A 582 -3.42 10.91 -15.87
C GLY A 582 -2.10 11.15 -16.60
N PRO A 583 -1.00 10.53 -16.15
CA PRO A 583 0.30 10.63 -16.79
C PRO A 583 0.25 10.04 -18.21
N ALA A 584 1.01 10.62 -19.13
CA ALA A 584 1.09 10.10 -20.49
C ALA A 584 1.68 8.67 -20.49
N LEU A 585 1.06 7.77 -21.26
CA LEU A 585 1.52 6.38 -21.35
C LEU A 585 2.90 6.29 -21.99
N GLN A 586 3.72 5.41 -21.46
CA GLN A 586 4.95 4.92 -22.08
C GLN A 586 4.66 3.57 -22.75
N LEU A 587 4.19 3.61 -24.00
CA LEU A 587 3.79 2.39 -24.73
C LEU A 587 4.96 1.58 -25.27
N ALA A 588 6.16 2.16 -25.28
CA ALA A 588 7.41 1.47 -25.59
C ALA A 588 8.57 2.03 -24.77
N GLN A 589 9.49 1.17 -24.39
CA GLN A 589 10.73 1.54 -23.71
C GLN A 589 11.88 1.60 -24.73
N ILE A 590 12.60 2.72 -24.75
CA ILE A 590 13.81 2.92 -25.56
C ILE A 590 15.01 2.89 -24.62
N THR A 591 15.88 1.88 -24.77
CA THR A 591 17.07 1.68 -23.93
C THR A 591 18.33 1.54 -24.76
N PHE A 592 19.47 1.66 -24.12
CA PHE A 592 20.80 1.59 -24.77
C PHE A 592 21.62 0.47 -24.12
N PRO A 593 21.59 -0.76 -24.66
CA PRO A 593 22.22 -1.92 -24.01
C PRO A 593 23.72 -1.80 -23.77
N ALA A 594 24.42 -1.04 -24.64
CA ALA A 594 25.83 -0.74 -24.49
C ALA A 594 26.10 0.65 -23.84
N GLY A 595 25.06 1.31 -23.34
CA GLY A 595 25.12 2.71 -22.94
C GLY A 595 25.20 3.67 -24.13
N LEU A 596 25.10 4.98 -23.83
CA LEU A 596 25.38 6.03 -24.80
C LEU A 596 26.91 6.26 -24.87
N PRO A 597 27.46 6.64 -26.07
CA PRO A 597 28.90 6.85 -26.22
C PRO A 597 29.38 8.02 -25.36
N ALA A 598 30.54 7.89 -24.74
CA ALA A 598 31.17 8.96 -23.98
C ALA A 598 31.68 10.10 -24.90
N ALA A 599 32.04 9.78 -26.14
CA ALA A 599 32.38 10.73 -27.19
C ALA A 599 31.92 10.21 -28.55
N LEU A 600 31.72 11.13 -29.48
CA LEU A 600 31.55 10.83 -30.90
C LEU A 600 32.90 10.97 -31.66
N THR A 601 33.12 10.08 -32.60
CA THR A 601 34.35 10.10 -33.45
C THR A 601 34.36 11.37 -34.30
N PRO A 602 35.40 12.22 -34.24
CA PRO A 602 35.50 13.41 -35.07
C PRO A 602 35.38 13.10 -36.56
N ASN A 603 34.52 13.80 -37.24
CA ASN A 603 34.23 13.64 -38.67
C ASN A 603 33.91 12.20 -39.15
N GLY A 604 33.45 11.36 -38.20
CA GLY A 604 33.11 9.95 -38.38
C GLY A 604 31.69 9.64 -37.93
N LEU A 605 31.37 8.34 -37.94
CA LEU A 605 30.09 7.79 -37.45
C LEU A 605 30.35 6.93 -36.22
N THR A 606 29.66 7.24 -35.12
CA THR A 606 29.72 6.43 -33.90
C THR A 606 28.43 5.57 -33.81
N PRO A 607 28.55 4.23 -33.87
CA PRO A 607 27.39 3.36 -33.77
C PRO A 607 26.86 3.28 -32.34
N VAL A 608 25.53 3.38 -32.19
CA VAL A 608 24.84 3.23 -30.92
C VAL A 608 23.76 2.16 -31.05
N GLN A 609 23.80 1.17 -30.18
CA GLN A 609 22.76 0.17 -30.12
C GLN A 609 21.55 0.74 -29.34
N VAL A 610 20.38 0.63 -29.92
CA VAL A 610 19.12 1.12 -29.37
C VAL A 610 18.16 -0.06 -29.32
N ARG A 611 17.70 -0.39 -28.12
CA ARG A 611 16.66 -1.40 -27.93
C ARG A 611 15.33 -0.70 -27.76
N ILE A 612 14.32 -1.09 -28.56
CA ILE A 612 12.96 -0.53 -28.52
C ILE A 612 12.00 -1.66 -28.20
N GLU A 613 11.59 -1.78 -26.96
CA GLU A 613 10.67 -2.83 -26.50
C GLU A 613 9.26 -2.26 -26.38
N PRO A 614 8.25 -2.85 -27.07
CA PRO A 614 6.87 -2.48 -26.84
C PRO A 614 6.46 -2.98 -25.44
N LEU A 615 5.89 -2.10 -24.64
CA LEU A 615 5.26 -2.42 -23.36
C LEU A 615 3.78 -2.72 -23.57
N VAL A 616 3.13 -1.95 -24.46
CA VAL A 616 1.73 -2.16 -24.85
C VAL A 616 1.60 -2.06 -26.37
N GLY A 617 0.86 -2.98 -26.98
CA GLY A 617 0.64 -2.99 -28.42
C GLY A 617 1.88 -3.37 -29.22
N THR A 618 2.08 -2.78 -30.40
CA THR A 618 3.18 -3.05 -31.31
C THR A 618 3.85 -1.77 -31.80
N VAL A 619 5.15 -1.84 -31.95
CA VAL A 619 5.98 -0.76 -32.53
C VAL A 619 5.94 -0.82 -34.05
N ASN A 620 5.79 0.32 -34.72
CA ASN A 620 6.04 0.43 -36.15
C ASN A 620 7.54 0.60 -36.39
N ALA A 621 8.22 -0.52 -36.58
CA ALA A 621 9.69 -0.58 -36.69
C ALA A 621 10.28 0.36 -37.74
N SER A 622 9.55 0.64 -38.83
CA SER A 622 10.02 1.53 -39.93
C SER A 622 10.05 3.01 -39.53
N THR A 623 9.46 3.38 -38.39
CA THR A 623 9.42 4.76 -37.91
C THR A 623 10.50 5.09 -36.89
N ALA A 624 11.29 4.10 -36.47
CA ALA A 624 12.39 4.30 -35.52
C ALA A 624 13.44 5.25 -36.07
N LYS A 625 13.71 6.34 -35.35
CA LYS A 625 14.56 7.45 -35.86
C LYS A 625 15.37 8.05 -34.72
N VAL A 626 16.49 8.65 -35.10
CA VAL A 626 17.26 9.59 -34.27
C VAL A 626 17.21 10.98 -34.90
N PHE A 627 17.03 11.96 -34.06
CA PHE A 627 17.05 13.40 -34.41
C PHE A 627 18.35 13.99 -33.87
N ILE A 628 19.13 14.63 -34.71
CA ILE A 628 20.49 15.08 -34.39
C ILE A 628 20.66 16.54 -34.77
N ARG A 629 21.29 17.35 -33.91
CA ARG A 629 21.72 18.70 -34.20
C ARG A 629 23.09 18.99 -33.57
N THR A 630 23.91 19.74 -34.22
CA THR A 630 25.14 20.27 -33.64
C THR A 630 24.82 21.44 -32.72
N VAL A 631 25.68 21.69 -31.73
CA VAL A 631 25.52 22.85 -30.82
C VAL A 631 25.50 24.15 -31.63
N GLY A 632 24.50 25.00 -31.33
CA GLY A 632 24.26 26.23 -32.10
C GLY A 632 23.45 26.07 -33.38
N GLY A 633 23.15 24.84 -33.79
CA GLY A 633 22.25 24.53 -34.89
C GLY A 633 20.79 24.89 -34.53
N SER A 634 20.02 25.40 -35.48
CA SER A 634 18.64 25.80 -35.27
C SER A 634 17.61 24.67 -35.44
N SER A 635 17.97 23.55 -36.06
CA SER A 635 17.07 22.46 -36.41
C SER A 635 17.73 21.08 -36.25
N TYR A 636 16.89 20.07 -35.95
CA TYR A 636 17.33 18.68 -35.97
C TYR A 636 17.27 18.09 -37.38
N VAL A 637 18.29 17.31 -37.73
CA VAL A 637 18.31 16.43 -38.91
C VAL A 637 17.90 15.02 -38.45
N THR A 638 17.09 14.36 -39.26
CA THR A 638 16.50 13.06 -38.91
C THR A 638 17.19 11.93 -39.67
N TYR A 639 17.54 10.87 -38.94
CA TYR A 639 18.12 9.65 -39.52
C TYR A 639 17.29 8.42 -39.08
N PRO A 640 17.02 7.46 -40.00
CA PRO A 640 16.36 6.21 -39.64
C PRO A 640 17.32 5.33 -38.82
N LEU A 641 16.77 4.55 -37.89
CA LEU A 641 17.51 3.49 -37.21
C LEU A 641 17.55 2.23 -38.12
N THR A 642 18.69 1.54 -38.14
CA THR A 642 18.86 0.30 -38.87
C THR A 642 18.45 -0.88 -37.99
N PRO A 643 17.43 -1.69 -38.34
CA PRO A 643 17.05 -2.83 -37.54
C PRO A 643 18.09 -3.94 -37.55
N LEU A 644 18.42 -4.46 -36.36
CA LEU A 644 19.33 -5.59 -36.16
C LEU A 644 18.62 -6.90 -35.80
N GLY A 645 17.28 -6.85 -35.60
CA GLY A 645 16.44 -7.96 -35.15
C GLY A 645 16.22 -7.97 -33.64
N SER A 646 15.20 -8.69 -33.15
CA SER A 646 14.88 -8.85 -31.74
C SER A 646 14.76 -7.50 -30.98
N ASN A 647 14.02 -6.55 -31.56
CA ASN A 647 13.81 -5.19 -31.02
C ASN A 647 15.07 -4.35 -30.86
N LEU A 648 16.19 -4.80 -31.44
CA LEU A 648 17.47 -4.10 -31.47
C LEU A 648 17.64 -3.34 -32.76
N TYR A 649 18.11 -2.10 -32.67
CA TYR A 649 18.41 -1.19 -33.78
C TYR A 649 19.79 -0.60 -33.60
N GLN A 650 20.33 -0.06 -34.69
CA GLN A 650 21.55 0.73 -34.67
C GLN A 650 21.26 2.14 -35.17
N ALA A 651 21.67 3.12 -34.40
CA ALA A 651 21.83 4.50 -34.81
C ALA A 651 23.31 4.72 -35.15
N ASN A 652 23.60 5.50 -36.19
CA ASN A 652 24.95 5.96 -36.50
C ASN A 652 24.97 7.47 -36.25
N LEU A 653 25.57 7.91 -35.15
CA LEU A 653 25.66 9.31 -34.78
C LEU A 653 26.84 9.95 -35.49
N PRO A 654 26.63 10.95 -36.37
CA PRO A 654 27.72 11.68 -37.02
C PRO A 654 28.41 12.58 -35.99
N GLY A 655 29.70 12.43 -35.86
CA GLY A 655 30.57 13.42 -35.21
C GLY A 655 30.80 14.59 -36.13
N GLY A 656 30.82 15.79 -35.59
CA GLY A 656 31.25 17.00 -36.29
C GLY A 656 32.74 17.25 -36.14
N ASP A 657 33.11 18.50 -36.33
CA ASP A 657 34.48 18.95 -36.04
C ASP A 657 34.76 18.81 -34.55
N CYS A 658 35.99 18.44 -34.20
CA CYS A 658 36.47 18.37 -32.85
C CYS A 658 37.21 19.67 -32.47
N PRO A 659 36.92 20.28 -31.32
CA PRO A 659 35.90 19.95 -30.33
C PRO A 659 34.54 20.54 -30.72
N SER A 660 33.49 19.73 -30.52
CA SER A 660 32.11 20.18 -30.60
C SER A 660 31.22 19.27 -29.76
N GLU A 661 29.93 19.54 -29.73
CA GLU A 661 28.96 18.70 -29.07
C GLU A 661 27.79 18.44 -30.01
N VAL A 662 27.24 17.24 -29.95
CA VAL A 662 26.09 16.83 -30.75
C VAL A 662 24.92 16.54 -29.79
N ASN A 663 23.79 17.16 -30.06
CA ASN A 663 22.55 16.97 -29.32
C ASN A 663 21.63 16.06 -30.12
N TYR A 664 21.05 15.03 -29.48
CA TYR A 664 20.19 14.08 -30.17
C TYR A 664 19.12 13.50 -29.26
N TYR A 665 18.06 12.98 -29.86
CA TYR A 665 17.02 12.20 -29.19
C TYR A 665 16.46 11.16 -30.16
N PHE A 666 15.82 10.14 -29.60
CA PHE A 666 15.25 9.03 -30.36
C PHE A 666 13.73 9.08 -30.33
N THR A 667 13.09 8.60 -31.41
CA THR A 667 11.65 8.40 -31.42
C THR A 667 11.29 7.11 -32.15
N VAL A 668 10.10 6.60 -31.82
CA VAL A 668 9.44 5.53 -32.56
C VAL A 668 7.93 5.73 -32.48
N GLN A 669 7.19 5.36 -33.50
CA GLN A 669 5.75 5.42 -33.52
C GLN A 669 5.17 4.02 -33.21
N MET A 670 4.17 3.97 -32.34
CA MET A 670 3.36 2.81 -32.08
C MET A 670 2.38 2.54 -33.23
N ALA A 671 1.87 1.32 -33.34
CA ALA A 671 0.81 1.02 -34.31
C ALA A 671 -0.50 1.81 -34.05
N SER A 672 -0.74 2.25 -32.82
CA SER A 672 -1.81 3.17 -32.45
C SER A 672 -1.67 4.57 -33.03
N GLY A 673 -0.47 4.95 -33.49
CA GLY A 673 -0.14 6.29 -33.97
C GLY A 673 0.63 7.14 -32.97
N ASP A 674 0.71 6.76 -31.71
CA ASP A 674 1.42 7.47 -30.64
C ASP A 674 2.92 7.45 -30.86
N ILE A 675 3.62 8.54 -30.52
CA ILE A 675 5.06 8.67 -30.68
C ILE A 675 5.71 8.57 -29.30
N MET A 676 6.56 7.55 -29.14
CA MET A 676 7.42 7.39 -27.97
C MET A 676 8.77 8.01 -28.24
N ALA A 677 9.33 8.70 -27.25
CA ALA A 677 10.62 9.38 -27.36
C ALA A 677 11.57 8.99 -26.20
N SER A 678 12.86 9.13 -26.44
CA SER A 678 13.90 9.03 -25.41
C SER A 678 14.92 10.17 -25.59
N PRO A 679 15.07 11.09 -24.63
CA PRO A 679 14.29 11.24 -23.39
C PRO A 679 12.79 11.43 -23.67
N SER A 680 11.93 11.05 -22.69
CA SER A 680 10.48 11.06 -22.87
C SER A 680 9.90 12.45 -23.14
N THR A 681 10.58 13.50 -22.71
CA THR A 681 10.20 14.92 -22.91
C THR A 681 10.84 15.55 -24.15
N ALA A 682 11.50 14.76 -25.01
CA ALA A 682 12.09 15.28 -26.24
C ALA A 682 11.04 15.99 -27.14
N PRO A 683 11.41 17.08 -27.82
CA PRO A 683 12.76 17.65 -27.95
C PRO A 683 13.15 18.64 -26.85
N ALA A 684 12.33 18.85 -25.80
CA ALA A 684 12.66 19.77 -24.71
C ALA A 684 13.91 19.29 -23.92
N GLN A 685 14.01 17.99 -23.71
CA GLN A 685 15.23 17.31 -23.24
C GLN A 685 15.83 16.50 -24.37
N PHE A 686 17.13 16.34 -24.36
CA PHE A 686 17.91 15.61 -25.36
C PHE A 686 19.19 15.05 -24.73
N TYR A 687 19.80 14.09 -25.38
CA TYR A 687 21.15 13.62 -25.07
C TYR A 687 22.16 14.55 -25.71
N ALA A 688 23.24 14.83 -25.00
CA ALA A 688 24.37 15.62 -25.47
C ALA A 688 25.64 14.77 -25.35
N THR A 689 26.40 14.65 -26.44
CA THR A 689 27.67 13.90 -26.45
C THR A 689 28.76 14.74 -27.13
N PRO A 690 29.93 14.91 -26.49
CA PRO A 690 31.05 15.62 -27.06
C PRO A 690 31.64 14.88 -28.26
N VAL A 691 32.21 15.62 -29.20
CA VAL A 691 33.03 15.11 -30.27
C VAL A 691 34.49 15.23 -29.86
N ALA A 692 35.15 14.08 -29.66
CA ALA A 692 36.53 14.05 -29.16
C ALA A 692 37.25 12.80 -29.69
N SER A 693 38.55 12.89 -29.91
CA SER A 693 39.37 11.72 -30.16
C SER A 693 39.70 10.96 -28.88
N GLU A 694 39.94 11.69 -27.81
CA GLU A 694 40.25 11.16 -26.47
C GLU A 694 39.77 12.12 -25.39
N PHE A 695 39.71 11.64 -24.15
CA PHE A 695 39.50 12.45 -22.95
C PHE A 695 40.76 12.42 -22.08
N GLY A 696 41.35 13.58 -21.82
CA GLY A 696 42.35 13.76 -20.78
C GLY A 696 41.70 13.99 -19.43
N GLU A 697 42.04 13.19 -18.44
CA GLU A 697 41.55 13.38 -17.06
C GLU A 697 42.40 14.44 -16.35
N LEU A 698 41.79 15.44 -15.77
CA LEU A 698 42.46 16.44 -14.95
C LEU A 698 42.38 16.06 -13.47
N VAL A 699 41.18 15.69 -13.02
CA VAL A 699 40.90 15.33 -11.63
C VAL A 699 39.87 14.21 -11.62
N PHE A 700 40.12 13.22 -10.78
CA PHE A 700 39.11 12.25 -10.36
C PHE A 700 39.20 12.13 -8.84
N ASP A 701 38.29 12.76 -8.12
CA ASP A 701 38.22 12.76 -6.67
C ASP A 701 37.13 11.81 -6.21
N THR A 702 37.53 10.68 -5.70
CA THR A 702 36.66 9.65 -5.12
C THR A 702 36.48 9.83 -3.61
N PHE A 703 37.07 10.88 -3.05
CA PHE A 703 37.03 11.22 -1.61
C PHE A 703 37.59 10.18 -0.64
N GLU A 704 38.26 9.14 -1.12
CA GLU A 704 38.89 8.09 -0.30
C GLU A 704 40.16 8.53 0.45
N ALA A 705 40.76 9.64 0.04
CA ALA A 705 41.94 10.17 0.67
C ALA A 705 41.74 10.51 2.15
N ALA A 706 42.82 10.42 2.93
CA ALA A 706 42.79 10.75 4.37
C ALA A 706 42.48 12.23 4.66
N THR A 707 42.75 13.10 3.68
CA THR A 707 42.46 14.54 3.76
C THR A 707 41.88 15.01 2.44
N SER A 708 40.88 15.89 2.48
CA SER A 708 40.30 16.48 1.28
C SER A 708 40.71 17.94 1.15
N SER A 709 40.91 18.40 -0.09
CA SER A 709 41.12 19.81 -0.44
C SER A 709 39.83 20.61 -0.58
N TRP A 710 38.70 19.96 -0.46
CA TRP A 710 37.36 20.59 -0.46
C TRP A 710 37.14 21.34 0.87
N THR A 711 36.34 22.38 0.81
CA THR A 711 36.07 23.23 1.97
C THR A 711 34.58 23.30 2.24
N VAL A 712 34.21 23.26 3.53
CA VAL A 712 32.84 23.42 3.99
C VAL A 712 32.62 24.85 4.46
N GLY A 713 31.52 25.44 4.03
CA GLY A 713 31.09 26.79 4.38
C GLY A 713 31.37 27.82 3.29
N ALA A 714 30.41 28.68 3.07
CA ALA A 714 30.48 29.83 2.16
C ALA A 714 29.77 31.02 2.76
N THR A 715 30.03 32.22 2.20
CA THR A 715 29.35 33.45 2.62
C THR A 715 27.82 33.28 2.43
N GLY A 716 27.06 33.42 3.50
CA GLY A 716 25.61 33.30 3.52
C GLY A 716 25.10 31.91 3.98
N ASP A 717 26.00 31.04 4.41
CA ASP A 717 25.62 29.81 5.11
C ASP A 717 25.17 30.13 6.53
N THR A 718 24.07 29.52 6.95
CA THR A 718 23.46 29.73 8.27
C THR A 718 23.02 28.43 8.94
N ALA A 719 23.20 27.30 8.29
CA ALA A 719 22.80 25.99 8.84
C ALA A 719 23.45 25.74 10.20
N THR A 720 22.66 25.26 11.15
CA THR A 720 23.09 25.00 12.53
C THR A 720 23.27 23.49 12.77
N ALA A 721 22.75 22.64 11.91
CA ALA A 721 22.93 21.19 11.87
C ALA A 721 23.11 20.73 10.40
N GLY A 722 23.46 19.48 10.20
CA GLY A 722 23.59 18.88 8.89
C GLY A 722 24.72 19.47 8.02
N LEU A 723 25.82 19.89 8.64
CA LEU A 723 26.96 20.44 7.89
C LEU A 723 27.66 19.34 7.08
N TRP A 724 28.15 19.68 5.88
CA TRP A 724 28.88 18.75 5.04
C TRP A 724 30.01 18.08 5.81
N THR A 725 30.08 16.77 5.77
CA THR A 725 31.07 15.93 6.45
C THR A 725 31.56 14.83 5.53
N LEU A 726 32.87 14.60 5.47
CA LEU A 726 33.49 13.51 4.70
C LEU A 726 33.61 12.28 5.60
N VAL A 727 32.79 11.28 5.32
CA VAL A 727 32.65 10.08 6.15
C VAL A 727 32.29 8.85 5.30
N ASP A 728 32.39 7.67 5.91
CA ASP A 728 31.68 6.46 5.48
C ASP A 728 30.20 6.65 5.88
N PRO A 729 29.26 6.79 4.91
CA PRO A 729 27.90 7.17 5.21
C PRO A 729 27.15 6.08 5.98
N VAL A 730 26.23 6.50 6.84
CA VAL A 730 25.34 5.61 7.57
C VAL A 730 23.94 5.79 7.05
N GLY A 731 23.39 4.74 6.40
CA GLY A 731 22.11 4.78 5.76
C GLY A 731 20.95 5.09 6.69
N THR A 732 20.08 5.97 6.23
CA THR A 732 18.76 6.25 6.81
C THR A 732 17.71 6.18 5.71
N ALA A 733 16.44 6.48 6.00
CA ALA A 733 15.41 6.61 4.97
C ALA A 733 15.69 7.78 4.00
N ALA A 734 16.58 8.72 4.35
CA ALA A 734 16.87 9.92 3.57
C ALA A 734 18.34 10.01 3.09
N GLN A 735 19.28 9.39 3.77
CA GLN A 735 20.72 9.39 3.47
C GLN A 735 21.16 8.03 2.88
N PRO A 736 22.10 7.97 1.90
CA PRO A 736 22.63 6.70 1.39
C PRO A 736 23.37 5.92 2.49
N GLU A 737 23.40 4.59 2.36
CA GLU A 737 24.11 3.70 3.27
C GLU A 737 25.57 3.48 2.84
N ASP A 738 25.80 3.47 1.52
CA ASP A 738 27.12 3.32 0.90
C ASP A 738 27.46 4.58 0.10
N ASP A 739 28.77 4.83 -0.11
CA ASP A 739 29.27 5.74 -1.11
C ASP A 739 28.93 5.26 -2.54
N PHE A 740 29.34 6.01 -3.56
CA PHE A 740 29.19 5.57 -4.95
C PHE A 740 30.42 4.83 -5.46
N THR A 741 31.61 5.14 -4.93
CA THR A 741 32.86 4.54 -5.34
C THR A 741 32.88 3.04 -5.10
N ALA A 742 33.18 2.25 -6.12
CA ALA A 742 33.22 0.79 -5.99
C ALA A 742 34.25 0.35 -4.93
N SER A 743 33.87 -0.69 -4.15
CA SER A 743 34.79 -1.25 -3.14
C SER A 743 36.23 -1.46 -3.68
N PRO A 744 37.25 -0.98 -2.95
CA PRO A 744 37.30 -0.69 -1.52
C PRO A 744 36.98 0.78 -1.11
N GLY A 745 36.31 1.58 -1.96
CA GLY A 745 35.78 2.87 -1.56
C GLY A 745 34.79 2.72 -0.42
N VAL A 746 34.72 3.73 0.46
CA VAL A 746 33.81 3.77 1.64
C VAL A 746 33.42 5.19 2.04
N LYS A 747 33.87 6.25 1.33
CA LYS A 747 33.67 7.62 1.79
C LYS A 747 33.07 8.50 0.70
N CYS A 748 32.15 9.29 1.13
CA CYS A 748 31.61 10.41 0.35
C CYS A 748 31.39 11.63 1.23
N TRP A 749 31.08 12.78 0.64
CA TRP A 749 30.55 13.94 1.38
C TRP A 749 29.07 13.77 1.60
N VAL A 750 28.62 13.87 2.87
CA VAL A 750 27.19 13.86 3.27
C VAL A 750 26.86 15.08 4.10
N THR A 751 25.59 15.46 4.15
CA THR A 751 25.06 16.48 5.06
C THR A 751 24.77 15.84 6.42
N GLY A 752 25.68 16.06 7.36
CA GLY A 752 25.63 15.41 8.67
C GLY A 752 25.90 13.92 8.62
N GLN A 753 26.15 13.29 9.76
CA GLN A 753 26.29 11.84 9.87
C GLN A 753 25.38 11.33 10.99
N GLY A 754 24.42 10.48 10.60
CA GLY A 754 23.54 9.80 11.51
C GLY A 754 24.23 8.65 12.27
N ALA A 755 23.51 8.01 13.16
CA ALA A 755 23.94 6.77 13.81
C ALA A 755 23.22 5.57 13.17
N VAL A 756 23.84 4.39 13.21
CA VAL A 756 23.22 3.14 12.70
C VAL A 756 21.82 2.94 13.32
N GLY A 757 20.80 2.84 12.47
CA GLY A 757 19.41 2.73 12.90
C GLY A 757 18.79 4.06 13.39
N GLY A 758 19.46 5.18 13.13
CA GLY A 758 18.93 6.53 13.40
C GLY A 758 17.71 6.85 12.53
N ALA A 759 16.84 7.72 13.05
CA ALA A 759 15.73 8.22 12.25
C ALA A 759 16.24 9.23 11.20
N ALA A 760 15.59 9.30 10.04
CA ALA A 760 15.73 10.43 9.12
C ALA A 760 15.47 11.74 9.89
N GLY A 761 16.26 12.77 9.66
CA GLY A 761 16.15 14.05 10.37
C GLY A 761 16.90 14.15 11.69
N VAL A 762 17.76 13.19 12.01
CA VAL A 762 18.66 13.31 13.18
C VAL A 762 19.90 14.16 12.87
N ALA A 763 20.34 14.14 11.63
CA ALA A 763 21.55 14.83 11.16
C ALA A 763 21.30 15.68 9.90
N ASP A 764 20.05 15.91 9.53
CA ASP A 764 19.65 16.70 8.38
C ASP A 764 20.06 18.17 8.49
N VAL A 765 19.99 18.86 7.37
CA VAL A 765 20.30 20.29 7.32
C VAL A 765 19.19 21.07 8.00
N ASP A 766 19.53 21.81 9.05
CA ASP A 766 18.61 22.67 9.79
C ASP A 766 19.08 24.14 9.82
N GLY A 767 18.13 25.05 9.69
CA GLY A 767 18.32 26.49 9.98
C GLY A 767 19.06 27.27 8.91
N GLY A 768 19.05 26.82 7.69
CA GLY A 768 19.59 27.54 6.54
C GLY A 768 20.35 26.70 5.54
N ALA A 769 21.43 27.22 5.01
CA ALA A 769 22.24 26.55 4.00
C ALA A 769 23.61 26.13 4.54
N THR A 770 24.14 25.03 4.00
CA THR A 770 25.52 24.56 4.12
C THR A 770 26.11 24.30 2.76
N THR A 771 27.31 24.75 2.49
CA THR A 771 27.93 24.70 1.16
C THR A 771 29.23 23.89 1.20
N LEU A 772 29.38 22.95 0.26
CA LEU A 772 30.60 22.24 -0.06
C LEU A 772 31.25 22.89 -1.28
N VAL A 773 32.50 23.31 -1.22
CA VAL A 773 33.20 24.03 -2.28
C VAL A 773 34.48 23.29 -2.69
N SER A 774 34.66 23.06 -4.00
CA SER A 774 35.84 22.39 -4.55
C SER A 774 37.12 23.27 -4.43
N PRO A 775 38.32 22.67 -4.53
CA PRO A 775 39.52 23.38 -4.94
C PRO A 775 39.35 23.99 -6.34
N ALA A 776 40.26 24.86 -6.73
CA ALA A 776 40.31 25.39 -8.11
C ALA A 776 40.90 24.35 -9.05
N PHE A 777 40.24 24.13 -10.20
CA PHE A 777 40.65 23.25 -11.27
C PHE A 777 41.23 24.08 -12.41
N ASP A 778 42.40 23.75 -12.93
CA ASP A 778 43.00 24.36 -14.12
C ASP A 778 42.47 23.71 -15.40
N CYS A 779 41.38 24.24 -15.91
CA CYS A 779 40.76 23.79 -17.16
C CYS A 779 41.28 24.49 -18.39
N SER A 780 42.26 25.39 -18.27
CA SER A 780 42.76 26.27 -19.36
C SER A 780 43.47 25.49 -20.47
N GLY A 781 43.97 24.29 -20.21
CA GLY A 781 44.63 23.41 -21.17
C GLY A 781 43.67 22.64 -22.09
N PHE A 782 42.36 22.64 -21.82
CA PHE A 782 41.39 21.91 -22.62
C PHE A 782 40.65 22.84 -23.60
N ALA A 783 40.55 22.39 -24.83
CA ALA A 783 39.71 23.04 -25.83
C ALA A 783 38.24 22.94 -25.46
N ASP A 784 37.85 21.86 -24.79
CA ASP A 784 36.53 21.58 -24.26
C ASP A 784 36.63 20.80 -22.96
N ALA A 785 36.11 21.36 -21.87
CA ALA A 785 36.22 20.76 -20.54
C ALA A 785 34.84 20.36 -19.98
N TYR A 786 34.81 19.28 -19.26
CA TYR A 786 33.64 18.67 -18.68
C TYR A 786 33.83 18.47 -17.16
N ILE A 787 32.74 18.60 -16.41
CA ILE A 787 32.68 18.20 -15.01
C ILE A 787 31.54 17.21 -14.82
N SER A 788 31.80 16.11 -14.13
CA SER A 788 30.79 15.15 -13.74
C SER A 788 30.91 14.82 -12.27
N TYR A 789 29.80 14.43 -11.66
CA TYR A 789 29.71 13.99 -10.27
C TYR A 789 28.53 13.05 -10.06
N HIS A 790 28.57 12.30 -8.97
CA HIS A 790 27.41 11.59 -8.46
C HIS A 790 26.83 12.36 -7.28
N ARG A 791 25.52 12.52 -7.24
CA ARG A 791 24.82 13.18 -6.15
C ARG A 791 23.64 12.38 -5.62
N TRP A 792 23.38 12.49 -4.34
CA TRP A 792 22.18 12.06 -3.67
C TRP A 792 21.47 13.28 -3.10
N TYR A 793 20.13 13.25 -3.12
CA TYR A 793 19.32 14.30 -2.52
C TYR A 793 17.98 13.76 -2.05
N SER A 794 17.57 14.11 -0.84
CA SER A 794 16.28 13.80 -0.22
C SER A 794 15.67 15.05 0.38
N ASN A 795 14.36 15.24 0.15
CA ASN A 795 13.57 16.40 0.57
C ASN A 795 12.06 16.04 0.68
N ASN A 796 11.70 14.76 0.60
CA ASN A 796 10.30 14.32 0.50
C ASN A 796 9.67 13.93 1.84
N THR A 797 10.35 14.20 2.95
CA THR A 797 9.90 13.86 4.31
C THR A 797 9.97 15.10 5.21
N GLY A 798 9.37 15.02 6.39
CA GLY A 798 9.26 16.14 7.32
C GLY A 798 7.85 16.77 7.33
N ALA A 799 7.71 17.92 7.99
CA ALA A 799 6.42 18.62 8.10
C ALA A 799 6.06 19.47 6.86
N GLY A 800 7.06 19.81 6.03
CA GLY A 800 6.90 20.55 4.78
C GLY A 800 7.68 19.90 3.64
N PRO A 801 7.33 18.67 3.20
CA PRO A 801 8.10 17.94 2.20
C PRO A 801 8.12 18.68 0.85
N ASN A 802 9.25 18.56 0.12
CA ASN A 802 9.50 19.16 -1.19
C ASN A 802 9.50 20.72 -1.21
N ALA A 803 9.72 21.37 -0.05
CA ALA A 803 9.70 22.82 0.05
C ALA A 803 11.06 23.47 -0.27
N ASP A 804 12.14 22.71 -0.30
CA ASP A 804 13.50 23.19 -0.46
C ASP A 804 14.20 22.60 -1.69
N SER A 805 15.44 22.99 -1.94
CA SER A 805 16.25 22.54 -3.07
C SER A 805 17.74 22.57 -2.77
N MET A 806 18.52 21.89 -3.62
CA MET A 806 19.98 21.96 -3.59
C MET A 806 20.50 22.56 -4.90
N PRO A 807 20.76 23.88 -4.96
CA PRO A 807 21.46 24.46 -6.09
C PRO A 807 22.92 23.99 -6.14
N ILE A 808 23.34 23.63 -7.34
CA ILE A 808 24.73 23.28 -7.68
C ILE A 808 25.22 24.29 -8.69
N GLU A 809 26.36 24.93 -8.40
CA GLU A 809 26.82 26.09 -9.15
C GLU A 809 28.30 25.97 -9.50
N ILE A 810 28.68 26.56 -10.63
CA ILE A 810 30.05 26.61 -11.14
C ILE A 810 30.55 28.04 -11.21
N SER A 811 31.84 28.22 -10.95
CA SER A 811 32.55 29.51 -11.09
C SER A 811 33.74 29.36 -12.03
N GLY A 812 33.97 30.32 -12.89
CA GLY A 812 35.20 30.42 -13.72
C GLY A 812 36.24 31.41 -13.18
N ASP A 813 35.97 32.04 -12.04
CA ASP A 813 36.74 33.18 -11.47
C ASP A 813 37.07 32.98 -9.99
N ASN A 814 37.37 31.74 -9.62
CA ASN A 814 37.76 31.36 -8.26
C ASN A 814 36.68 31.61 -7.19
N GLY A 815 35.40 31.52 -7.54
CA GLY A 815 34.28 31.66 -6.61
C GLY A 815 33.83 33.10 -6.40
N THR A 816 34.26 34.07 -7.25
CA THR A 816 33.81 35.47 -7.21
C THR A 816 32.38 35.57 -7.75
N THR A 817 32.11 34.90 -8.88
CA THR A 817 30.77 34.80 -9.44
C THR A 817 30.40 33.31 -9.63
N TRP A 818 29.11 33.00 -9.51
CA TRP A 818 28.58 31.64 -9.62
C TRP A 818 27.43 31.59 -10.62
N VAL A 819 27.46 30.55 -11.43
CA VAL A 819 26.43 30.23 -12.44
C VAL A 819 25.82 28.88 -12.08
N GLN A 820 24.50 28.78 -12.06
CA GLN A 820 23.79 27.56 -11.70
C GLN A 820 23.97 26.50 -12.79
N LEU A 821 24.42 25.29 -12.42
CA LEU A 821 24.43 24.08 -13.23
C LEU A 821 23.06 23.39 -13.18
N GLU A 822 22.58 23.10 -11.98
CA GLU A 822 21.26 22.55 -11.74
C GLU A 822 20.70 23.04 -10.38
N ASN A 823 19.37 22.97 -10.23
CA ASN A 823 18.71 23.14 -8.95
C ASN A 823 17.95 21.84 -8.65
N VAL A 824 18.45 21.05 -7.69
CA VAL A 824 17.91 19.72 -7.39
C VAL A 824 16.69 19.89 -6.50
N THR A 825 15.55 19.36 -6.96
CA THR A 825 14.28 19.30 -6.21
C THR A 825 13.71 17.89 -6.16
N GLU A 826 14.19 17.00 -7.03
CA GLU A 826 13.73 15.61 -7.10
C GLU A 826 14.38 14.72 -6.02
N ASN A 827 13.60 13.77 -5.50
CA ASN A 827 14.04 12.72 -4.59
C ASN A 827 14.18 11.41 -5.36
N ALA A 828 15.40 11.10 -5.80
CA ALA A 828 15.64 9.92 -6.63
C ALA A 828 15.73 8.63 -5.78
N GLY A 829 16.04 8.73 -4.48
CA GLY A 829 16.33 7.58 -3.61
C GLY A 829 17.51 6.73 -4.09
N ALA A 830 18.39 7.32 -4.90
CA ALA A 830 19.54 6.69 -5.54
C ALA A 830 20.59 7.74 -5.90
N TRP A 831 21.82 7.26 -6.13
CA TRP A 831 22.88 8.07 -6.70
C TRP A 831 22.56 8.46 -8.15
N VAL A 832 22.63 9.76 -8.46
CA VAL A 832 22.35 10.32 -9.79
C VAL A 832 23.62 10.92 -10.35
N LYS A 833 24.09 10.39 -11.49
CA LYS A 833 25.21 10.95 -12.23
C LYS A 833 24.78 12.17 -13.04
N LYS A 834 25.54 13.25 -12.97
CA LYS A 834 25.39 14.44 -13.80
C LYS A 834 26.71 14.75 -14.51
N THR A 835 26.59 15.31 -15.71
CA THR A 835 27.75 15.75 -16.51
C THR A 835 27.41 17.05 -17.20
N PHE A 836 28.32 18.02 -17.13
CA PHE A 836 28.14 19.35 -17.69
C PHE A 836 29.37 19.76 -18.48
N ARG A 837 29.13 20.40 -19.64
CA ARG A 837 30.18 21.05 -20.41
C ARG A 837 30.45 22.42 -19.79
N ILE A 838 31.69 22.63 -19.28
CA ILE A 838 32.06 23.82 -18.49
C ILE A 838 31.84 25.11 -19.31
N GLN A 839 32.28 25.13 -20.57
CA GLN A 839 32.20 26.31 -21.45
C GLN A 839 30.76 26.76 -21.78
N THR A 840 29.75 25.92 -21.51
CA THR A 840 28.34 26.32 -21.62
C THR A 840 27.96 27.33 -20.53
N TYR A 841 28.63 27.31 -19.39
CA TYR A 841 28.29 28.10 -18.21
C TYR A 841 29.33 29.19 -17.89
N VAL A 842 30.62 28.80 -17.88
CA VAL A 842 31.74 29.69 -17.56
C VAL A 842 32.92 29.41 -18.50
N PRO A 843 33.83 30.38 -18.74
CA PRO A 843 35.04 30.12 -19.49
C PRO A 843 35.91 29.06 -18.81
N ALA A 844 36.54 28.17 -19.58
CA ALA A 844 37.57 27.25 -19.08
C ALA A 844 38.79 28.09 -18.68
N SER A 845 39.00 28.24 -17.39
CA SER A 845 40.09 29.05 -16.80
C SER A 845 40.98 28.16 -15.88
N THR A 846 42.01 28.70 -15.36
CA THR A 846 42.86 28.11 -14.31
C THR A 846 42.18 28.07 -12.95
N GLN A 847 40.94 28.65 -12.81
CA GLN A 847 40.28 28.91 -11.54
C GLN A 847 38.82 28.45 -11.54
N VAL A 848 38.52 27.34 -12.23
CA VAL A 848 37.18 26.77 -12.23
C VAL A 848 36.90 26.11 -10.87
N ARG A 849 35.73 26.41 -10.27
CA ARG A 849 35.26 25.75 -9.03
C ARG A 849 33.81 25.33 -9.19
N ILE A 850 33.43 24.27 -8.43
CA ILE A 850 32.04 23.87 -8.25
C ILE A 850 31.66 23.98 -6.76
N ARG A 851 30.41 24.27 -6.48
CA ARG A 851 29.86 24.17 -5.12
C ARG A 851 28.51 23.47 -5.11
N PHE A 852 28.27 22.74 -4.02
CA PHE A 852 27.02 22.07 -3.71
C PHE A 852 26.43 22.74 -2.47
N ARG A 853 25.24 23.28 -2.58
CA ARG A 853 24.62 24.03 -1.49
C ARG A 853 23.32 23.37 -1.04
N ALA A 854 23.38 22.50 -0.04
CA ALA A 854 22.21 21.95 0.61
C ALA A 854 21.56 22.99 1.51
N GLN A 855 20.23 23.15 1.41
CA GLN A 855 19.57 24.24 2.12
C GLN A 855 18.18 23.83 2.63
N ASP A 856 17.91 24.21 3.90
CA ASP A 856 16.62 24.19 4.58
C ASP A 856 16.22 25.65 4.87
N LEU A 857 15.53 26.28 3.95
CA LEU A 857 15.11 27.69 4.00
C LEU A 857 13.64 27.84 4.39
N ASN A 858 12.84 26.82 4.16
CA ASN A 858 11.43 26.77 4.47
C ASN A 858 11.20 25.82 5.65
N ALA A 859 10.13 26.00 6.40
CA ALA A 859 9.91 25.20 7.59
C ALA A 859 9.56 23.74 7.26
N GLY A 860 10.29 22.80 7.84
CA GLY A 860 9.85 21.43 8.07
C GLY A 860 10.28 20.37 7.07
N SER A 861 11.13 20.64 6.09
CA SER A 861 11.74 19.60 5.24
C SER A 861 12.85 18.85 5.99
N ILE A 862 13.03 17.56 5.72
CA ILE A 862 14.23 16.80 6.09
C ILE A 862 15.14 16.80 4.88
N ILE A 863 16.22 17.55 4.94
CA ILE A 863 17.17 17.73 3.83
C ILE A 863 18.42 16.92 4.08
N GLU A 864 18.63 15.92 3.23
CA GLU A 864 19.84 15.11 3.20
C GLU A 864 20.45 15.13 1.79
N ALA A 865 21.73 15.36 1.71
CA ALA A 865 22.47 15.38 0.45
C ALA A 865 23.79 14.63 0.56
N ALA A 866 24.24 14.06 -0.56
CA ALA A 866 25.57 13.48 -0.64
C ALA A 866 26.20 13.76 -2.02
N VAL A 867 27.54 13.77 -2.08
CA VAL A 867 28.33 13.97 -3.31
C VAL A 867 29.50 13.01 -3.32
N ASP A 868 29.71 12.37 -4.46
CA ASP A 868 30.80 11.43 -4.69
C ASP A 868 31.31 11.45 -6.15
N ASP A 869 32.44 10.85 -6.38
CA ASP A 869 33.06 10.63 -7.71
C ASP A 869 33.07 11.89 -8.59
N VAL A 870 33.66 12.98 -8.10
CA VAL A 870 33.79 14.22 -8.89
C VAL A 870 34.94 14.09 -9.87
N ARG A 871 34.62 14.22 -11.17
CA ARG A 871 35.61 14.19 -12.25
C ARG A 871 35.61 15.49 -13.04
N VAL A 872 36.80 15.99 -13.32
CA VAL A 872 37.05 17.06 -14.32
C VAL A 872 37.95 16.50 -15.39
N TYR A 873 37.50 16.56 -16.63
CA TYR A 873 38.18 16.02 -17.78
C TYR A 873 37.99 16.89 -19.00
N GLY A 874 38.86 16.80 -19.95
CA GLY A 874 38.78 17.61 -21.18
C GLY A 874 38.85 16.79 -22.45
N ALA A 875 38.09 17.19 -23.45
CA ALA A 875 38.14 16.64 -24.78
C ALA A 875 39.46 17.06 -25.45
N THR A 876 40.17 16.07 -25.95
CA THR A 876 41.42 16.27 -26.78
C THR A 876 41.08 15.94 -28.20
N CYS A 877 41.57 16.79 -29.11
CA CYS A 877 41.44 16.63 -30.52
C CYS A 877 42.87 16.35 -31.06
N THR A 878 43.21 15.10 -31.24
CA THR A 878 44.36 14.79 -32.05
C THR A 878 44.08 15.28 -33.47
N PRO A 879 44.92 16.13 -34.09
CA PRO A 879 44.73 16.45 -35.48
C PRO A 879 44.68 15.14 -36.25
N ALA A 880 43.67 14.92 -37.09
CA ALA A 880 43.67 13.76 -37.96
C ALA A 880 44.97 13.79 -38.75
N LEU A 881 45.76 12.71 -38.61
CA LEU A 881 46.98 12.58 -39.38
C LEU A 881 46.56 12.57 -40.84
N VAL A 882 47.04 13.52 -41.65
CA VAL A 882 46.79 13.53 -43.08
C VAL A 882 47.29 12.24 -43.67
N GLY A 883 46.37 11.40 -44.19
CA GLY A 883 46.70 10.11 -44.73
C GLY A 883 46.35 8.91 -43.81
N ASP A 884 45.89 9.12 -42.59
CA ASP A 884 45.30 8.09 -41.74
C ASP A 884 43.81 7.89 -42.16
N LEU A 885 43.60 6.94 -43.07
CA LEU A 885 42.31 6.73 -43.74
C LEU A 885 41.46 5.69 -43.05
N ASP A 886 42.04 4.85 -42.20
CA ASP A 886 41.32 3.86 -41.40
C ASP A 886 41.07 4.34 -39.96
N GLY A 887 41.65 5.52 -39.58
CA GLY A 887 41.42 6.17 -38.28
C GLY A 887 42.15 5.52 -37.11
N ASN A 888 43.20 4.73 -37.37
CA ASN A 888 43.96 3.98 -36.35
C ASN A 888 45.07 4.81 -35.67
N GLY A 889 45.28 6.08 -36.07
CA GLY A 889 46.28 6.99 -35.54
C GLY A 889 47.69 6.79 -36.11
N VAL A 890 47.85 5.98 -37.13
CA VAL A 890 49.16 5.68 -37.78
C VAL A 890 48.97 5.61 -39.28
N VAL A 891 49.69 6.41 -40.03
CA VAL A 891 49.67 6.33 -41.52
C VAL A 891 50.59 5.20 -41.97
N ASN A 892 50.04 4.10 -42.47
CA ASN A 892 50.76 2.86 -42.77
C ASN A 892 50.21 2.13 -44.01
N GLY A 893 50.55 0.84 -44.18
CA GLY A 893 50.12 0.03 -45.28
C GLY A 893 48.66 -0.27 -45.40
N LEU A 894 47.90 -0.15 -44.27
CA LEU A 894 46.44 -0.31 -44.27
C LEU A 894 45.77 0.91 -44.92
N ASP A 895 46.22 2.11 -44.59
CA ASP A 895 45.73 3.37 -45.21
C ASP A 895 46.03 3.42 -46.70
N LEU A 896 47.22 2.97 -47.08
CA LEU A 896 47.56 2.82 -48.48
C LEU A 896 46.65 1.84 -49.22
N ALA A 897 46.25 0.76 -48.57
CA ALA A 897 45.26 -0.19 -49.12
C ALA A 897 43.87 0.44 -49.28
N VAL A 898 43.41 1.26 -48.29
CA VAL A 898 42.16 2.02 -48.35
C VAL A 898 42.19 3.02 -49.51
N LEU A 899 43.27 3.82 -49.63
CA LEU A 899 43.43 4.77 -50.69
C LEU A 899 43.44 4.09 -52.12
N LEU A 900 44.20 2.99 -52.27
CA LEU A 900 44.22 2.24 -53.49
C LEU A 900 42.90 1.57 -53.83
N GLY A 901 42.12 1.12 -52.80
CA GLY A 901 40.79 0.54 -52.98
C GLY A 901 39.76 1.50 -53.49
N ALA A 902 39.96 2.79 -53.25
CA ALA A 902 39.06 3.88 -53.66
C ALA A 902 39.64 4.68 -54.86
N TRP A 903 40.65 4.21 -55.53
CA TRP A 903 41.34 4.91 -56.62
C TRP A 903 40.42 5.31 -57.76
N GLY A 904 40.44 6.59 -58.12
CA GLY A 904 39.58 7.16 -59.17
C GLY A 904 38.16 7.56 -58.69
N THR A 905 37.92 7.48 -57.42
CA THR A 905 36.69 8.01 -56.79
C THR A 905 37.02 9.31 -56.06
N GLY A 906 36.02 10.03 -55.61
CA GLY A 906 36.16 11.22 -54.73
C GLY A 906 36.14 10.93 -53.23
N THR A 907 36.15 9.64 -52.85
CA THR A 907 36.13 9.25 -51.41
C THR A 907 37.57 9.17 -50.92
N TYR A 908 37.98 9.86 -49.86
CA TYR A 908 39.37 9.95 -49.37
C TYR A 908 40.30 10.84 -50.23
N ASP A 909 39.76 11.84 -50.91
CA ASP A 909 40.54 12.85 -51.68
C ASP A 909 41.32 13.72 -50.68
N LEU A 910 42.66 13.48 -50.61
CA LEU A 910 43.55 14.19 -49.70
C LEU A 910 44.08 15.48 -50.31
N SER A 911 44.10 15.57 -51.64
CA SER A 911 44.59 16.72 -52.39
C SER A 911 43.53 17.81 -52.57
N GLY A 912 42.19 17.44 -52.45
CA GLY A 912 41.05 18.31 -52.69
C GLY A 912 40.76 18.56 -54.17
N ASP A 913 41.30 17.73 -55.09
CA ASP A 913 41.09 17.87 -56.55
C ASP A 913 39.79 17.15 -57.02
N GLY A 914 39.10 16.39 -56.16
CA GLY A 914 37.86 15.68 -56.44
C GLY A 914 38.04 14.23 -56.90
N ILE A 915 39.21 13.69 -57.05
CA ILE A 915 39.51 12.34 -57.52
C ILE A 915 40.74 11.81 -56.82
N ILE A 916 40.68 10.57 -56.25
CA ILE A 916 41.89 9.91 -55.73
C ILE A 916 42.85 9.57 -56.84
N GLY A 917 44.04 10.14 -56.79
CA GLY A 917 45.08 10.03 -57.79
C GLY A 917 46.52 9.96 -57.26
N GLY A 918 47.48 10.28 -58.08
CA GLY A 918 48.87 10.29 -57.71
C GLY A 918 49.27 11.34 -56.68
N GLU A 919 48.50 12.46 -56.62
CA GLU A 919 48.71 13.55 -55.62
C GLU A 919 48.31 13.12 -54.23
N ASP A 920 47.18 12.38 -54.10
CA ASP A 920 46.72 11.83 -52.84
C ASP A 920 47.66 10.77 -52.30
N LEU A 921 48.15 9.89 -53.21
CA LEU A 921 49.16 8.93 -52.82
C LEU A 921 50.46 9.61 -52.33
N ALA A 922 50.86 10.67 -52.99
CA ALA A 922 52.06 11.43 -52.61
C ALA A 922 51.84 12.08 -51.21
N LEU A 923 50.68 12.64 -50.96
CA LEU A 923 50.29 13.21 -49.63
C LEU A 923 50.30 12.11 -48.56
N LEU A 924 49.64 10.99 -48.77
CA LEU A 924 49.70 9.86 -47.84
C LEU A 924 51.11 9.43 -47.53
N LEU A 925 51.95 9.26 -48.54
CA LEU A 925 53.33 8.82 -48.33
C LEU A 925 54.21 9.89 -47.64
N THR A 926 53.93 11.17 -47.77
CA THR A 926 54.61 12.25 -47.01
C THR A 926 54.31 12.26 -45.54
N HIS A 927 53.19 11.69 -45.17
CA HIS A 927 52.72 11.60 -43.76
C HIS A 927 52.88 10.17 -43.19
N TRP A 928 53.62 9.33 -43.86
CA TRP A 928 53.85 7.95 -43.40
C TRP A 928 54.53 7.89 -42.04
N THR A 929 53.89 7.20 -41.08
CA THR A 929 54.34 7.13 -39.69
C THR A 929 54.62 5.71 -39.22
N GLY A 930 54.20 4.66 -39.96
CA GLY A 930 54.32 3.24 -39.61
C GLY A 930 55.18 2.39 -40.51
#